data_9dec5c1d3d53c9cefad659eef708e0a6
#
_entry.id   9dec5c1d3d53c9cefad659eef708e0a6
#
_cell.length_a   1.000
_cell.length_b   1.000
_cell.length_c   1.000
_cell.angle_alpha   90.00
_cell.angle_beta   90.00
_cell.angle_gamma   90.00
#
_symmetry.space_group_name_H-M   'P 1'
#
loop_
_entity.id
_entity.type
_entity.pdbx_description
1 polymer ?
#
loop_
_entity_poly.entity_id
_entity_poly.type
_entity_poly.pdbx_seq_one_letter_code
_entity_poly.pdbx_strand_id
1 'polypeptide(L)'
;MLVSLGLLLCALLGLLGGAPPCDPQNQVSGLCPPLEEQKGNCIDISLGYCEDLPYTRTILPNSVNQRTRGEIEFSAEYILLSVLDNLLQGQCNPDLRLLGCSILAPRCEANKSVKPCRHVCESLKKSCLPAFDAIDMAWPYFLDCDRFFVSKEEGCYDPLEKLRGNMEITNEELLPEMPTTFILFSHHTYHQMVRILKKTASKCSHISKTYSIGRSFDGKDLVVIEFSTNPGHHEVLKPEFRYVGNMHGNEVVGKELLIYLAQYLCSEYLLGNERIQKLINSTRIHLLPSMNPDGYDLAAEEGAGYNGWTNGRQNTQNLDLNRNFPELTAEFYRTRRIYGARVDHLPIPESYWDGKIAPETKAMMKWMRSIPFVLAANLHGGDLVVSYPFDFSKHPLEEKMFSPTPDEKMFKLLAKSYSSAHPVMSDKSSERCGGNFANKDGIINGAEWYSFAGGMADFTYLHTNCFEVTLEVGCDKFPTEDVLYSAWKDNKESLLTYMEMIHRGIKGIVKDEYDNPIHKARVSIRGIRHDVITAADGDYWRLLPPGTHIVSAHAIGYKKVMKKITLPAKMRKSGRVDFVLHRVNIPPRRFDNVPLDEIFDRFDPLDNFDPHRGQTVHEPTEDGEEPSVDREKPWWWSYFSILDRNRPMWLLKNH
;
A
#
# COMPACT_ATOMS: atom_id res chain seq x y z
N MET A 1 -34.96 36.22 31.57
CA MET A 1 -35.21 36.38 30.13
C MET A 1 -34.92 35.08 29.30
N LEU A 2 -34.90 33.94 29.94
CA LEU A 2 -34.65 32.62 29.26
C LEU A 2 -35.83 31.65 29.35
N VAL A 3 -36.96 32.07 29.94
CA VAL A 3 -38.16 31.23 30.05
C VAL A 3 -39.25 31.62 29.00
N SER A 4 -39.10 32.78 28.35
CA SER A 4 -40.09 33.24 27.33
C SER A 4 -39.78 32.81 25.89
N LEU A 5 -38.61 32.25 25.61
CA LEU A 5 -38.26 31.76 24.27
C LEU A 5 -38.67 30.28 24.03
N GLY A 6 -38.83 29.50 25.09
CA GLY A 6 -39.27 28.11 25.01
C GLY A 6 -40.76 27.92 24.69
N LEU A 7 -41.60 28.91 25.03
CA LEU A 7 -43.02 28.82 24.77
C LEU A 7 -43.45 29.34 23.39
N LEU A 8 -42.58 30.07 22.67
CA LEU A 8 -42.86 30.52 21.30
C LEU A 8 -42.48 29.45 20.26
N LEU A 9 -41.56 28.54 20.57
CA LEU A 9 -41.19 27.43 19.65
C LEU A 9 -42.23 26.30 19.65
N CYS A 10 -42.94 26.09 20.75
CA CYS A 10 -44.03 25.10 20.83
C CYS A 10 -45.35 25.55 20.14
N ALA A 11 -45.53 26.84 19.91
CA ALA A 11 -46.75 27.37 19.26
C ALA A 11 -46.66 27.40 17.72
N LEU A 12 -45.43 27.29 17.15
CA LEU A 12 -45.24 27.28 15.68
C LEU A 12 -45.20 25.87 15.06
N LEU A 13 -45.11 24.80 15.88
CA LEU A 13 -45.17 23.40 15.44
C LEU A 13 -46.58 22.79 15.49
N GLY A 14 -47.60 23.55 15.91
CA GLY A 14 -48.99 23.11 16.03
C GLY A 14 -49.88 23.32 14.82
N LEU A 15 -49.35 23.78 13.66
CA LEU A 15 -50.16 24.14 12.47
C LEU A 15 -49.90 23.27 11.22
N LEU A 16 -49.19 22.16 11.35
CA LEU A 16 -49.16 21.13 10.29
C LEU A 16 -49.95 19.91 10.81
N GLY A 17 -51.21 19.81 10.33
CA GLY A 17 -52.21 18.84 10.75
C GLY A 17 -51.72 17.37 10.58
N GLY A 18 -51.22 16.80 11.66
CA GLY A 18 -51.08 15.38 11.87
C GLY A 18 -51.99 14.95 13.00
N ALA A 19 -52.87 13.98 12.78
CA ALA A 19 -53.73 13.39 13.79
C ALA A 19 -52.91 12.87 14.96
N PRO A 20 -53.36 12.95 16.23
CA PRO A 20 -52.64 12.45 17.40
C PRO A 20 -52.44 10.94 17.31
N PRO A 21 -51.31 10.41 17.82
CA PRO A 21 -51.06 8.96 17.83
C PRO A 21 -52.10 8.25 18.66
N CYS A 22 -52.66 7.14 18.13
CA CYS A 22 -53.60 6.29 18.83
C CYS A 22 -52.92 5.59 20.02
N ASP A 23 -53.53 5.76 21.24
CA ASP A 23 -53.09 5.09 22.46
C ASP A 23 -53.56 3.61 22.43
N PRO A 24 -52.70 2.62 22.64
CA PRO A 24 -53.01 1.22 22.64
C PRO A 24 -54.06 0.76 23.69
N GLN A 25 -54.34 1.62 24.70
CA GLN A 25 -55.33 1.28 25.75
C GLN A 25 -56.77 1.69 25.42
N ASN A 26 -57.03 2.31 24.28
CA ASN A 26 -58.38 2.79 23.90
C ASN A 26 -58.99 2.02 22.72
N GLN A 27 -58.92 0.69 22.67
CA GLN A 27 -59.51 -0.16 21.64
C GLN A 27 -61.03 -0.37 21.71
N VAL A 28 -61.75 0.32 22.58
CA VAL A 28 -63.19 0.07 22.78
C VAL A 28 -64.12 1.00 22.00
N SER A 29 -63.58 2.01 21.29
CA SER A 29 -64.45 2.91 20.54
C SER A 29 -64.05 3.01 19.07
N GLY A 30 -64.28 2.04 18.26
CA GLY A 30 -64.34 1.97 16.78
C GLY A 30 -63.86 3.14 15.88
N LEU A 31 -62.94 3.96 16.34
CA LEU A 31 -62.48 5.20 15.67
C LEU A 31 -61.05 5.14 15.10
N CYS A 32 -60.35 4.00 15.29
CA CYS A 32 -59.07 3.83 14.60
C CYS A 32 -59.23 2.78 13.47
N PRO A 33 -58.91 3.07 12.23
CA PRO A 33 -58.88 2.05 11.20
C PRO A 33 -57.79 1.01 11.54
N PRO A 34 -58.00 -0.29 11.21
CA PRO A 34 -56.97 -1.29 11.39
C PRO A 34 -55.73 -0.84 10.62
N LEU A 35 -54.56 -0.94 11.28
CA LEU A 35 -53.26 -0.77 10.62
C LEU A 35 -53.18 -1.78 9.47
N GLU A 36 -53.47 -1.35 8.25
CA GLU A 36 -53.08 -2.10 7.05
C GLU A 36 -51.55 -2.26 7.12
N GLU A 37 -51.09 -3.50 7.22
CA GLU A 37 -49.71 -3.86 6.97
C GLU A 37 -49.36 -3.35 5.57
N GLN A 38 -48.70 -2.17 5.49
CA GLN A 38 -48.17 -1.70 4.23
C GLN A 38 -47.12 -2.73 3.78
N LYS A 39 -47.53 -3.55 2.80
CA LYS A 39 -46.63 -4.53 2.15
C LYS A 39 -45.53 -3.73 1.47
N GLY A 40 -44.35 -3.66 2.10
CA GLY A 40 -43.14 -3.11 1.49
C GLY A 40 -42.75 -3.93 0.26
N ASN A 41 -42.17 -3.31 -0.74
CA ASN A 41 -41.53 -4.00 -1.86
C ASN A 41 -40.05 -4.22 -1.56
N CYS A 42 -39.47 -5.29 -2.08
CA CYS A 42 -38.03 -5.49 -2.02
C CYS A 42 -37.31 -4.39 -2.83
N ILE A 43 -36.37 -3.72 -2.20
CA ILE A 43 -35.51 -2.69 -2.79
C ILE A 43 -34.04 -3.12 -2.70
N ASP A 44 -33.17 -2.54 -3.49
CA ASP A 44 -31.73 -2.79 -3.42
C ASP A 44 -31.14 -2.15 -2.16
N ILE A 45 -30.16 -2.84 -1.55
CA ILE A 45 -29.45 -2.32 -0.37
C ILE A 45 -28.56 -1.15 -0.81
N SER A 46 -28.74 -0.01 -0.17
CA SER A 46 -27.99 1.22 -0.44
C SER A 46 -27.30 1.82 0.80
N LEU A 47 -27.18 1.01 1.87
CA LEU A 47 -26.51 1.42 3.12
C LEU A 47 -25.03 1.04 3.05
N GLY A 48 -24.14 2.00 2.89
CA GLY A 48 -22.70 1.77 2.65
C GLY A 48 -22.02 0.88 3.69
N TYR A 49 -22.43 0.98 4.95
CA TYR A 49 -21.90 0.12 6.02
C TYR A 49 -22.44 -1.32 5.99
N CYS A 50 -23.46 -1.62 5.19
CA CYS A 50 -24.16 -2.91 5.09
C CYS A 50 -24.14 -3.50 3.66
N GLU A 51 -23.33 -3.00 2.75
CA GLU A 51 -23.30 -3.43 1.33
C GLU A 51 -22.71 -4.85 1.11
N ASP A 52 -21.95 -5.38 2.06
CA ASP A 52 -21.35 -6.69 2.00
C ASP A 52 -22.18 -7.83 2.60
N LEU A 53 -23.47 -7.56 2.86
CA LEU A 53 -24.41 -8.61 3.22
C LEU A 53 -24.49 -9.68 2.10
N PRO A 54 -24.66 -10.97 2.44
CA PRO A 54 -24.70 -12.06 1.46
C PRO A 54 -25.98 -12.05 0.57
N TYR A 55 -26.73 -10.96 0.57
CA TYR A 55 -27.88 -10.68 -0.26
C TYR A 55 -27.89 -9.22 -0.69
N THR A 56 -28.56 -8.90 -1.79
CA THR A 56 -28.55 -7.57 -2.40
C THR A 56 -29.85 -6.79 -2.21
N ARG A 57 -30.92 -7.44 -1.68
CA ARG A 57 -32.24 -6.83 -1.55
C ARG A 57 -32.74 -6.83 -0.11
N THR A 58 -33.27 -5.67 0.28
CA THR A 58 -33.89 -5.42 1.58
C THR A 58 -35.33 -4.96 1.44
N ILE A 59 -36.03 -4.78 2.56
CA ILE A 59 -37.40 -4.27 2.62
C ILE A 59 -37.51 -3.21 3.70
N LEU A 60 -38.33 -2.20 3.46
CA LEU A 60 -38.71 -1.17 4.42
C LEU A 60 -40.22 -1.22 4.70
N PRO A 61 -40.65 -0.98 5.94
CA PRO A 61 -39.81 -0.66 7.11
C PRO A 61 -38.93 -1.85 7.53
N ASN A 62 -37.74 -1.54 8.07
CA ASN A 62 -36.80 -2.55 8.60
C ASN A 62 -37.26 -3.13 9.95
N SER A 63 -36.46 -3.99 10.56
CA SER A 63 -36.82 -4.69 11.81
C SER A 63 -36.99 -3.76 13.02
N VAL A 64 -36.42 -2.56 13.00
CA VAL A 64 -36.60 -1.51 14.00
C VAL A 64 -37.58 -0.42 13.57
N ASN A 65 -38.39 -0.68 12.52
CA ASN A 65 -39.48 0.13 12.04
C ASN A 65 -39.08 1.47 11.36
N GLN A 66 -37.84 1.56 10.84
CA GLN A 66 -37.39 2.70 10.04
C GLN A 66 -37.86 2.54 8.59
N ARG A 67 -38.35 3.61 7.96
CA ARG A 67 -39.07 3.58 6.68
C ARG A 67 -38.30 4.13 5.50
N THR A 68 -37.24 4.89 5.77
CA THR A 68 -36.44 5.54 4.72
C THR A 68 -34.95 5.30 4.97
N ARG A 69 -34.15 5.36 3.91
CA ARG A 69 -32.69 5.31 3.99
C ARG A 69 -32.15 6.36 4.96
N GLY A 70 -32.62 7.60 4.86
CA GLY A 70 -32.17 8.67 5.74
C GLY A 70 -32.48 8.42 7.23
N GLU A 71 -33.68 7.86 7.53
CA GLU A 71 -33.99 7.45 8.91
C GLU A 71 -33.00 6.41 9.45
N ILE A 72 -32.53 5.48 8.60
CA ILE A 72 -31.55 4.46 9.01
C ILE A 72 -30.17 5.07 9.21
N GLU A 73 -29.67 5.82 8.22
CA GLU A 73 -28.31 6.39 8.23
C GLU A 73 -28.08 7.40 9.37
N PHE A 74 -29.13 8.10 9.80
CA PHE A 74 -29.08 9.02 10.93
C PHE A 74 -29.56 8.42 12.25
N SER A 75 -29.87 7.11 12.30
CA SER A 75 -30.33 6.46 13.52
C SER A 75 -29.18 6.15 14.49
N ALA A 76 -29.53 6.12 15.77
CA ALA A 76 -28.59 5.74 16.81
C ALA A 76 -28.06 4.30 16.63
N GLU A 77 -28.90 3.40 16.10
CA GLU A 77 -28.55 2.01 15.82
C GLU A 77 -27.47 1.89 14.74
N TYR A 78 -27.61 2.62 13.65
CA TYR A 78 -26.65 2.59 12.53
C TYR A 78 -25.31 3.23 12.94
N ILE A 79 -25.37 4.39 13.65
CA ILE A 79 -24.19 5.07 14.17
C ILE A 79 -23.49 4.19 15.21
N LEU A 80 -24.25 3.62 16.16
CA LEU A 80 -23.67 2.73 17.16
C LEU A 80 -23.03 1.49 16.53
N LEU A 81 -23.68 0.87 15.55
CA LEU A 81 -23.13 -0.28 14.83
C LEU A 81 -21.81 0.08 14.14
N SER A 82 -21.73 1.28 13.55
CA SER A 82 -20.51 1.75 12.87
C SER A 82 -19.34 2.03 13.83
N VAL A 83 -19.59 2.32 15.09
CA VAL A 83 -18.55 2.62 16.09
C VAL A 83 -18.24 1.46 17.04
N LEU A 84 -19.08 0.43 17.11
CA LEU A 84 -18.91 -0.72 18.00
C LEU A 84 -17.57 -1.43 17.81
N ASP A 85 -17.12 -1.59 16.55
CA ASP A 85 -15.87 -2.25 16.23
C ASP A 85 -14.66 -1.50 16.81
N ASN A 86 -14.72 -0.16 16.82
CA ASN A 86 -13.72 0.69 17.44
C ASN A 86 -13.78 0.64 18.97
N LEU A 87 -14.99 0.73 19.55
CA LEU A 87 -15.19 0.71 20.98
C LEU A 87 -14.76 -0.62 21.60
N LEU A 88 -15.02 -1.72 20.91
CA LEU A 88 -14.67 -3.06 21.38
C LEU A 88 -13.23 -3.45 21.03
N GLN A 89 -12.48 -2.61 20.32
CA GLN A 89 -11.05 -2.78 19.97
C GLN A 89 -10.70 -4.15 19.39
N GLY A 90 -11.63 -4.77 18.65
CA GLY A 90 -11.46 -6.11 18.07
C GLY A 90 -11.47 -7.24 19.12
N GLN A 91 -11.93 -7.01 20.33
CA GLN A 91 -12.12 -8.04 21.36
C GLN A 91 -13.46 -8.77 21.20
N CYS A 92 -14.35 -8.27 20.35
CA CYS A 92 -15.62 -8.90 19.98
C CYS A 92 -15.51 -9.55 18.60
N ASN A 93 -16.38 -10.55 18.36
CA ASN A 93 -16.48 -11.19 17.06
C ASN A 93 -16.94 -10.16 16.00
N PRO A 94 -16.20 -9.95 14.91
CA PRO A 94 -16.50 -8.99 13.87
C PRO A 94 -17.82 -9.25 13.12
N ASP A 95 -18.36 -10.46 13.16
CA ASP A 95 -19.66 -10.80 12.59
C ASP A 95 -20.83 -10.05 13.24
N LEU A 96 -20.57 -9.37 14.38
CA LEU A 96 -21.54 -8.51 15.05
C LEU A 96 -22.10 -7.43 14.11
N ARG A 97 -21.27 -6.88 13.23
CA ARG A 97 -21.66 -5.92 12.22
C ARG A 97 -22.68 -6.52 11.22
N LEU A 98 -22.37 -7.70 10.67
CA LEU A 98 -23.27 -8.38 9.73
C LEU A 98 -24.60 -8.74 10.41
N LEU A 99 -24.54 -9.13 11.68
CA LEU A 99 -25.73 -9.35 12.49
C LEU A 99 -26.57 -8.08 12.63
N GLY A 100 -25.95 -6.95 12.99
CA GLY A 100 -26.63 -5.65 13.07
C GLY A 100 -27.19 -5.19 11.73
N CYS A 101 -26.41 -5.34 10.68
CA CYS A 101 -26.86 -5.06 9.32
C CYS A 101 -28.06 -5.90 8.90
N SER A 102 -28.16 -7.15 9.35
CA SER A 102 -29.34 -8.00 9.06
C SER A 102 -30.63 -7.52 9.73
N ILE A 103 -30.54 -6.66 10.74
CA ILE A 103 -31.66 -5.99 11.39
C ILE A 103 -32.03 -4.68 10.69
N LEU A 104 -31.00 -3.88 10.30
CA LEU A 104 -31.19 -2.58 9.68
C LEU A 104 -31.53 -2.67 8.18
N ALA A 105 -31.03 -3.69 7.51
CA ALA A 105 -31.33 -4.01 6.11
C ALA A 105 -31.76 -5.50 5.99
N PRO A 106 -32.93 -5.89 6.51
CA PRO A 106 -33.35 -7.29 6.55
C PRO A 106 -33.49 -7.88 5.14
N ARG A 107 -33.13 -9.16 5.00
CA ARG A 107 -33.26 -9.90 3.74
C ARG A 107 -34.71 -9.89 3.26
N CYS A 108 -34.89 -9.54 1.98
CA CYS A 108 -36.21 -9.53 1.35
C CYS A 108 -36.36 -10.66 0.33
N GLU A 109 -37.37 -11.53 0.55
CA GLU A 109 -37.76 -12.56 -0.40
C GLU A 109 -39.27 -12.49 -0.66
N ALA A 110 -39.67 -12.51 -1.91
CA ALA A 110 -41.07 -12.43 -2.33
C ALA A 110 -41.86 -11.30 -1.63
N ASN A 111 -41.23 -10.11 -1.47
CA ASN A 111 -41.77 -8.95 -0.78
C ASN A 111 -42.12 -9.23 0.71
N LYS A 112 -41.37 -10.10 1.34
CA LYS A 112 -41.45 -10.38 2.79
C LYS A 112 -40.07 -10.28 3.42
N SER A 113 -40.04 -9.78 4.65
CA SER A 113 -38.83 -9.77 5.45
C SER A 113 -38.53 -11.19 5.96
N VAL A 114 -37.29 -11.67 5.75
CA VAL A 114 -36.80 -12.92 6.34
C VAL A 114 -35.92 -12.56 7.52
N LYS A 115 -36.30 -12.98 8.73
CA LYS A 115 -35.58 -12.69 9.96
C LYS A 115 -34.31 -13.55 10.11
N PRO A 116 -33.24 -13.03 10.71
CA PRO A 116 -32.03 -13.81 10.99
C PRO A 116 -32.27 -14.82 12.12
N CYS A 117 -31.42 -15.86 12.16
CA CYS A 117 -31.54 -16.96 13.11
C CYS A 117 -31.08 -16.58 14.53
N ARG A 118 -31.87 -16.94 15.56
CA ARG A 118 -31.61 -16.67 16.97
C ARG A 118 -30.26 -17.26 17.46
N HIS A 119 -29.97 -18.52 17.10
CA HIS A 119 -28.74 -19.17 17.52
C HIS A 119 -27.45 -18.43 17.08
N VAL A 120 -27.50 -17.71 15.95
CA VAL A 120 -26.37 -16.87 15.49
C VAL A 120 -26.19 -15.70 16.43
N CYS A 121 -27.28 -15.02 16.78
CA CYS A 121 -27.26 -13.90 17.73
C CYS A 121 -26.74 -14.35 19.11
N GLU A 122 -27.24 -15.46 19.66
CA GLU A 122 -26.82 -15.98 20.96
C GLU A 122 -25.34 -16.36 21.00
N SER A 123 -24.84 -16.99 19.93
CA SER A 123 -23.42 -17.32 19.79
C SER A 123 -22.54 -16.08 19.78
N LEU A 124 -22.91 -15.06 18.99
CA LEU A 124 -22.18 -13.80 18.93
C LEU A 124 -22.26 -13.02 20.24
N LYS A 125 -23.44 -12.96 20.86
CA LYS A 125 -23.62 -12.34 22.19
C LYS A 125 -22.69 -12.96 23.22
N LYS A 126 -22.63 -14.29 23.30
CA LYS A 126 -21.77 -15.02 24.24
C LYS A 126 -20.29 -14.69 24.03
N SER A 127 -19.83 -14.59 22.77
CA SER A 127 -18.44 -14.30 22.46
C SER A 127 -18.06 -12.82 22.68
N CYS A 128 -19.03 -11.90 22.58
CA CYS A 128 -18.80 -10.46 22.68
C CYS A 128 -19.04 -9.86 24.06
N LEU A 129 -19.88 -10.49 24.93
CA LEU A 129 -20.19 -9.97 26.24
C LEU A 129 -18.97 -9.54 27.07
N PRO A 130 -17.86 -10.29 27.15
CA PRO A 130 -16.69 -9.86 27.91
C PRO A 130 -16.08 -8.55 27.40
N ALA A 131 -16.17 -8.27 26.10
CA ALA A 131 -15.67 -7.04 25.50
C ALA A 131 -16.60 -5.85 25.77
N PHE A 132 -17.92 -6.07 25.82
CA PHE A 132 -18.89 -5.06 26.22
C PHE A 132 -18.77 -4.71 27.71
N ASP A 133 -18.60 -5.74 28.56
CA ASP A 133 -18.36 -5.55 30.01
C ASP A 133 -17.07 -4.76 30.27
N ALA A 134 -16.02 -5.00 29.49
CA ALA A 134 -14.74 -4.29 29.63
C ALA A 134 -14.83 -2.77 29.37
N ILE A 135 -15.84 -2.31 28.63
CA ILE A 135 -16.06 -0.89 28.32
C ILE A 135 -17.32 -0.33 29.03
N ASP A 136 -17.87 -1.07 30.01
CA ASP A 136 -19.08 -0.73 30.76
C ASP A 136 -20.29 -0.40 29.88
N MET A 137 -20.45 -1.19 28.78
CA MET A 137 -21.54 -1.02 27.81
C MET A 137 -22.50 -2.20 27.82
N ALA A 138 -23.78 -1.94 27.92
CA ALA A 138 -24.80 -2.97 27.80
C ALA A 138 -24.95 -3.46 26.37
N TRP A 139 -25.39 -4.74 26.20
CA TRP A 139 -25.72 -5.29 24.90
C TRP A 139 -26.79 -4.44 24.19
N PRO A 140 -26.57 -4.02 22.92
CA PRO A 140 -27.47 -3.11 22.23
C PRO A 140 -28.87 -3.69 22.06
N TYR A 141 -29.90 -2.89 22.34
CA TYR A 141 -31.30 -3.35 22.30
C TYR A 141 -31.75 -3.82 20.90
N PHE A 142 -31.21 -3.25 19.83
CA PHE A 142 -31.52 -3.66 18.46
C PHE A 142 -30.84 -4.97 18.04
N LEU A 143 -29.97 -5.52 18.89
CA LEU A 143 -29.37 -6.84 18.78
C LEU A 143 -29.97 -7.83 19.79
N ASP A 144 -31.15 -7.53 20.35
CA ASP A 144 -31.85 -8.42 21.27
C ASP A 144 -32.26 -9.72 20.56
N CYS A 145 -31.64 -10.83 21.00
CA CYS A 145 -31.81 -12.15 20.37
C CYS A 145 -33.24 -12.69 20.47
N ASP A 146 -33.99 -12.26 21.50
CA ASP A 146 -35.39 -12.71 21.70
C ASP A 146 -36.39 -11.90 20.91
N ARG A 147 -36.02 -10.67 20.49
CA ARG A 147 -36.94 -9.73 19.84
C ARG A 147 -36.84 -9.73 18.32
N PHE A 148 -35.63 -9.72 17.79
CA PHE A 148 -35.41 -9.48 16.37
C PHE A 148 -35.02 -10.74 15.58
N PHE A 149 -34.80 -11.85 16.28
CA PHE A 149 -34.34 -13.12 15.71
C PHE A 149 -35.40 -14.21 15.95
N VAL A 150 -35.40 -15.25 15.10
CA VAL A 150 -36.35 -16.34 15.18
C VAL A 150 -35.66 -17.70 15.21
N SER A 151 -36.38 -18.75 15.63
CA SER A 151 -35.83 -20.09 15.65
C SER A 151 -35.74 -20.72 14.25
N LYS A 152 -35.00 -21.82 14.11
CA LYS A 152 -34.93 -22.57 12.85
C LYS A 152 -36.28 -23.14 12.41
N GLU A 153 -37.10 -23.52 13.35
CA GLU A 153 -38.44 -24.05 13.09
C GLU A 153 -39.39 -23.02 12.49
N GLU A 154 -39.15 -21.72 12.76
CA GLU A 154 -39.90 -20.61 12.22
C GLU A 154 -39.44 -20.18 10.82
N GLY A 155 -38.35 -20.77 10.29
CA GLY A 155 -37.81 -20.45 8.96
C GLY A 155 -36.95 -19.21 8.97
N CYS A 156 -35.85 -19.24 9.69
CA CYS A 156 -34.89 -18.15 9.78
C CYS A 156 -33.81 -18.22 8.70
N TYR A 157 -33.12 -17.10 8.53
CA TYR A 157 -31.96 -16.94 7.66
C TYR A 157 -30.67 -16.79 8.52
N ASP A 158 -29.66 -17.59 8.22
CA ASP A 158 -28.34 -17.43 8.82
C ASP A 158 -27.47 -16.51 7.95
N PRO A 159 -27.18 -15.27 8.39
CA PRO A 159 -26.38 -14.32 7.62
C PRO A 159 -24.92 -14.79 7.45
N LEU A 160 -24.48 -15.78 8.24
CA LEU A 160 -23.11 -16.29 8.25
C LEU A 160 -22.96 -17.65 7.55
N GLU A 161 -24.05 -18.25 7.04
CA GLU A 161 -24.05 -19.59 6.45
C GLU A 161 -23.07 -19.72 5.28
N LYS A 162 -23.04 -18.72 4.38
CA LYS A 162 -22.10 -18.69 3.24
C LYS A 162 -20.65 -18.54 3.65
N LEU A 163 -20.39 -17.98 4.82
CA LEU A 163 -19.05 -17.81 5.36
C LEU A 163 -18.53 -19.06 6.06
N ARG A 164 -19.45 -19.94 6.51
CA ARG A 164 -19.09 -21.19 7.21
C ARG A 164 -18.80 -22.36 6.27
N GLY A 165 -19.18 -22.29 4.98
CA GLY A 165 -19.06 -23.41 4.04
C GLY A 165 -19.87 -24.65 4.46
N ASN A 166 -20.15 -25.58 3.55
CA ASN A 166 -20.78 -26.86 3.87
C ASN A 166 -19.81 -27.77 4.66
N MET A 167 -19.70 -27.58 5.97
CA MET A 167 -19.03 -28.53 6.87
C MET A 167 -20.10 -29.28 7.68
N GLU A 168 -20.29 -30.55 7.38
CA GLU A 168 -20.95 -31.50 8.30
C GLU A 168 -20.12 -31.57 9.58
N ILE A 169 -20.78 -31.28 10.71
CA ILE A 169 -20.18 -31.28 12.05
C ILE A 169 -19.93 -32.73 12.47
N THR A 170 -18.67 -33.15 12.37
CA THR A 170 -18.18 -34.30 13.18
C THR A 170 -17.34 -33.74 14.33
N ASN A 171 -17.60 -34.23 15.52
CA ASN A 171 -17.14 -33.82 16.84
C ASN A 171 -15.65 -33.45 16.96
N GLU A 172 -15.43 -32.39 17.76
CA GLU A 172 -14.21 -32.10 18.54
C GLU A 172 -12.85 -32.12 17.79
N GLU A 173 -12.65 -31.17 16.91
CA GLU A 173 -11.30 -30.58 16.69
C GLU A 173 -11.44 -29.06 16.66
N LEU A 174 -10.52 -28.37 17.35
CA LEU A 174 -10.42 -26.92 17.41
C LEU A 174 -10.55 -26.33 16.00
N LEU A 175 -11.70 -25.69 15.73
CA LEU A 175 -11.90 -24.94 14.50
C LEU A 175 -10.79 -23.88 14.37
N PRO A 176 -10.05 -23.83 13.25
CA PRO A 176 -9.18 -22.69 13.00
C PRO A 176 -10.07 -21.44 12.99
N GLU A 177 -9.71 -20.47 13.82
CA GLU A 177 -10.38 -19.17 13.84
C GLU A 177 -10.46 -18.63 12.41
N MET A 178 -11.67 -18.44 11.89
CA MET A 178 -11.86 -17.86 10.57
C MET A 178 -11.25 -16.45 10.54
N PRO A 179 -10.45 -16.14 9.53
CA PRO A 179 -9.74 -14.87 9.47
C PRO A 179 -10.67 -13.74 9.05
N THR A 180 -11.37 -13.16 9.99
CA THR A 180 -12.15 -11.96 9.80
C THR A 180 -11.26 -10.74 10.06
N THR A 181 -10.74 -10.13 9.02
CA THR A 181 -10.12 -8.80 9.08
C THR A 181 -11.12 -7.79 8.54
N PHE A 182 -11.74 -7.00 9.42
CA PHE A 182 -12.49 -5.84 8.98
C PHE A 182 -11.53 -4.71 8.67
N ILE A 183 -11.67 -4.16 7.48
CA ILE A 183 -10.99 -2.93 7.09
C ILE A 183 -11.82 -1.79 7.66
N LEU A 184 -11.25 -1.04 8.60
CA LEU A 184 -11.81 0.20 9.09
C LEU A 184 -11.38 1.32 8.15
N PHE A 185 -12.36 1.96 7.51
CA PHE A 185 -12.12 3.09 6.61
C PHE A 185 -12.08 4.40 7.41
N SER A 186 -10.96 4.61 8.08
CA SER A 186 -10.67 5.81 8.86
C SER A 186 -9.22 6.24 8.67
N HIS A 187 -8.90 7.46 9.07
CA HIS A 187 -7.52 7.94 9.10
C HIS A 187 -6.80 7.39 10.32
N HIS A 188 -5.79 6.58 10.11
CA HIS A 188 -5.03 5.96 11.18
C HIS A 188 -3.86 6.84 11.61
N THR A 189 -3.74 7.09 12.92
CA THR A 189 -2.51 7.68 13.48
C THR A 189 -1.32 6.74 13.26
N TYR A 190 -0.10 7.25 13.43
CA TYR A 190 1.10 6.43 13.35
C TYR A 190 1.04 5.17 14.23
N HIS A 191 0.61 5.33 15.49
CA HIS A 191 0.51 4.20 16.42
C HIS A 191 -0.57 3.18 16.04
N GLN A 192 -1.71 3.65 15.53
CA GLN A 192 -2.77 2.77 15.03
C GLN A 192 -2.29 1.99 13.80
N MET A 193 -1.67 2.66 12.83
CA MET A 193 -1.07 2.02 11.65
C MET A 193 -0.11 0.91 12.06
N VAL A 194 0.89 1.21 12.90
CA VAL A 194 1.89 0.22 13.35
C VAL A 194 1.23 -0.97 14.05
N ARG A 195 0.22 -0.70 14.90
CA ARG A 195 -0.54 -1.75 15.59
C ARG A 195 -1.29 -2.65 14.61
N ILE A 196 -1.96 -2.07 13.60
CA ILE A 196 -2.67 -2.82 12.57
C ILE A 196 -1.70 -3.69 11.76
N LEU A 197 -0.57 -3.14 11.31
CA LEU A 197 0.42 -3.90 10.56
C LEU A 197 0.98 -5.07 11.36
N LYS A 198 1.32 -4.85 12.65
CA LYS A 198 1.78 -5.92 13.55
C LYS A 198 0.70 -6.98 13.79
N LYS A 199 -0.56 -6.56 14.03
CA LYS A 199 -1.70 -7.48 14.19
C LYS A 199 -1.94 -8.30 12.92
N THR A 200 -1.90 -7.67 11.75
CA THR A 200 -2.03 -8.36 10.45
C THR A 200 -0.91 -9.37 10.25
N ALA A 201 0.35 -8.99 10.52
CA ALA A 201 1.47 -9.91 10.42
C ALA A 201 1.40 -11.07 11.41
N SER A 202 0.94 -10.84 12.63
CA SER A 202 0.74 -11.90 13.63
C SER A 202 -0.33 -12.89 13.18
N LYS A 203 -1.45 -12.40 12.62
CA LYS A 203 -2.54 -13.23 12.12
C LYS A 203 -2.12 -14.08 10.92
N CYS A 204 -1.30 -13.54 10.04
CA CYS A 204 -0.79 -14.18 8.85
C CYS A 204 0.71 -14.54 8.96
N SER A 205 1.18 -14.94 10.15
CA SER A 205 2.60 -15.11 10.48
C SER A 205 3.35 -16.10 9.57
N HIS A 206 2.63 -17.04 8.96
CA HIS A 206 3.20 -17.99 7.99
C HIS A 206 3.51 -17.38 6.62
N ILE A 207 2.92 -16.22 6.30
CA ILE A 207 3.13 -15.52 5.02
C ILE A 207 3.51 -14.07 5.18
N SER A 208 3.56 -13.52 6.39
CA SER A 208 3.85 -12.10 6.58
C SER A 208 4.73 -11.82 7.80
N LYS A 209 5.46 -10.72 7.71
CA LYS A 209 6.35 -10.21 8.76
C LYS A 209 6.41 -8.70 8.68
N THR A 210 6.55 -8.03 9.81
CA THR A 210 6.88 -6.59 9.86
C THR A 210 8.35 -6.37 10.17
N TYR A 211 8.93 -5.34 9.60
CA TYR A 211 10.28 -4.88 9.90
C TYR A 211 10.40 -3.36 9.72
N SER A 212 11.45 -2.75 10.28
CA SER A 212 11.75 -1.34 10.11
C SER A 212 12.93 -1.16 9.15
N ILE A 213 12.84 -0.19 8.23
CA ILE A 213 13.94 0.17 7.33
C ILE A 213 14.79 1.31 7.88
N GLY A 214 14.41 1.90 8.99
CA GLY A 214 15.06 3.04 9.64
C GLY A 214 14.06 3.87 10.43
N ARG A 215 14.46 5.08 10.76
CA ARG A 215 13.63 6.00 11.53
C ARG A 215 13.45 7.32 10.79
N SER A 216 12.31 7.98 11.01
CA SER A 216 12.07 9.35 10.62
C SER A 216 12.95 10.31 11.42
N PHE A 217 12.93 11.58 11.07
CA PHE A 217 13.69 12.58 11.81
C PHE A 217 13.28 12.70 13.28
N ASP A 218 11.99 12.59 13.59
CA ASP A 218 11.46 12.60 14.95
C ASP A 218 11.53 11.23 15.66
N GLY A 219 12.24 10.26 15.05
CA GLY A 219 12.54 8.98 15.66
C GLY A 219 11.48 7.90 15.50
N LYS A 220 10.42 8.10 14.70
CA LYS A 220 9.40 7.09 14.42
C LYS A 220 9.95 6.03 13.45
N ASP A 221 9.70 4.76 13.72
CA ASP A 221 10.11 3.67 12.83
C ASP A 221 9.40 3.73 11.48
N LEU A 222 10.13 3.54 10.38
CA LEU A 222 9.58 3.37 9.04
C LEU A 222 9.22 1.90 8.85
N VAL A 223 7.97 1.56 9.18
CA VAL A 223 7.51 0.17 9.31
C VAL A 223 7.00 -0.36 7.98
N VAL A 224 7.59 -1.47 7.53
CA VAL A 224 7.18 -2.26 6.37
C VAL A 224 6.46 -3.51 6.83
N ILE A 225 5.38 -3.89 6.14
CA ILE A 225 4.82 -5.24 6.20
C ILE A 225 5.15 -5.98 4.90
N GLU A 226 5.67 -7.18 5.04
CA GLU A 226 6.09 -8.06 3.97
C GLU A 226 5.13 -9.24 3.85
N PHE A 227 4.84 -9.68 2.61
CA PHE A 227 4.09 -10.90 2.30
C PHE A 227 4.90 -11.80 1.38
N SER A 228 5.11 -13.04 1.77
CA SER A 228 5.78 -14.09 1.01
C SER A 228 5.51 -15.46 1.64
N THR A 229 5.74 -16.54 0.92
CA THR A 229 5.73 -17.92 1.48
C THR A 229 6.85 -18.18 2.48
N ASN A 230 7.91 -17.37 2.44
CA ASN A 230 9.04 -17.44 3.38
C ASN A 230 9.41 -16.02 3.83
N PRO A 231 8.61 -15.40 4.73
CA PRO A 231 8.83 -14.02 5.13
C PRO A 231 10.19 -13.78 5.79
N GLY A 232 10.86 -12.71 5.40
CA GLY A 232 12.18 -12.34 5.89
C GLY A 232 13.35 -12.91 5.09
N HIS A 233 13.10 -13.73 4.07
CA HIS A 233 14.15 -14.33 3.25
C HIS A 233 13.89 -14.15 1.76
N HIS A 234 14.94 -13.78 1.02
CA HIS A 234 14.90 -13.80 -0.43
C HIS A 234 14.84 -15.25 -0.94
N GLU A 235 13.96 -15.50 -1.90
CA GLU A 235 13.85 -16.81 -2.57
C GLU A 235 14.28 -16.65 -4.03
N VAL A 236 15.24 -17.47 -4.45
CA VAL A 236 15.79 -17.44 -5.81
C VAL A 236 14.66 -17.48 -6.84
N LEU A 237 14.68 -16.54 -7.79
CA LEU A 237 13.68 -16.40 -8.85
C LEU A 237 12.26 -16.00 -8.38
N LYS A 238 12.11 -15.54 -7.16
CA LYS A 238 10.90 -14.91 -6.66
C LYS A 238 11.11 -13.40 -6.66
N PRO A 239 10.40 -12.65 -7.54
CA PRO A 239 10.64 -11.22 -7.69
C PRO A 239 10.17 -10.43 -6.47
N GLU A 240 10.89 -9.35 -6.18
CA GLU A 240 10.64 -8.43 -5.07
C GLU A 240 9.84 -7.21 -5.56
N PHE A 241 8.71 -6.96 -4.92
CA PHE A 241 7.81 -5.86 -5.22
C PHE A 241 7.70 -4.89 -4.03
N ARG A 242 7.60 -3.57 -4.27
CA ARG A 242 7.29 -2.64 -3.19
C ARG A 242 6.25 -1.61 -3.58
N TYR A 243 5.41 -1.24 -2.59
CA TYR A 243 4.63 -0.01 -2.56
C TYR A 243 5.11 0.90 -1.44
N VAL A 244 5.16 2.20 -1.73
CA VAL A 244 5.46 3.26 -0.75
C VAL A 244 4.32 4.26 -0.77
N GLY A 245 3.81 4.64 0.40
CA GLY A 245 2.80 5.69 0.53
C GLY A 245 3.28 6.81 1.42
N ASN A 246 2.54 7.93 1.38
CA ASN A 246 2.69 9.04 2.32
C ASN A 246 4.13 9.59 2.41
N MET A 247 4.81 9.67 1.27
CA MET A 247 6.08 10.39 1.12
C MET A 247 5.90 11.88 1.42
N HIS A 248 4.79 12.45 0.95
CA HIS A 248 4.28 13.72 1.44
C HIS A 248 3.26 13.44 2.53
N GLY A 249 3.49 13.94 3.74
CA GLY A 249 2.69 13.56 4.90
C GLY A 249 1.22 13.97 4.79
N ASN A 250 0.91 15.05 4.07
CA ASN A 250 -0.44 15.51 3.80
C ASN A 250 -1.17 14.74 2.67
N GLU A 251 -0.52 13.81 1.98
CA GLU A 251 -1.12 12.96 0.95
C GLU A 251 -1.47 11.60 1.58
N VAL A 252 -2.62 11.52 2.25
CA VAL A 252 -2.92 10.45 3.21
C VAL A 252 -3.62 9.24 2.61
N VAL A 253 -4.30 9.40 1.46
CA VAL A 253 -5.09 8.32 0.84
C VAL A 253 -4.20 7.12 0.54
N GLY A 254 -3.02 7.33 -0.04
CA GLY A 254 -2.06 6.27 -0.33
C GLY A 254 -1.62 5.47 0.90
N LYS A 255 -1.47 6.12 2.06
CA LYS A 255 -1.18 5.48 3.34
C LYS A 255 -2.29 4.52 3.74
N GLU A 256 -3.54 5.00 3.72
CA GLU A 256 -4.70 4.21 4.10
C GLU A 256 -4.92 3.04 3.12
N LEU A 257 -4.79 3.27 1.81
CA LEU A 257 -4.88 2.20 0.81
C LEU A 257 -3.88 1.07 1.06
N LEU A 258 -2.66 1.37 1.49
CA LEU A 258 -1.66 0.33 1.78
C LEU A 258 -1.95 -0.40 3.09
N ILE A 259 -2.55 0.26 4.10
CA ILE A 259 -3.04 -0.40 5.32
C ILE A 259 -4.17 -1.38 4.95
N TYR A 260 -5.14 -0.94 4.14
CA TYR A 260 -6.25 -1.79 3.68
C TYR A 260 -5.75 -2.94 2.81
N LEU A 261 -4.80 -2.69 1.92
CA LEU A 261 -4.19 -3.72 1.09
C LEU A 261 -3.50 -4.80 1.92
N ALA A 262 -2.77 -4.42 2.97
CA ALA A 262 -2.13 -5.38 3.87
C ALA A 262 -3.16 -6.29 4.56
N GLN A 263 -4.26 -5.72 5.07
CA GLN A 263 -5.34 -6.48 5.68
C GLN A 263 -6.05 -7.37 4.66
N TYR A 264 -6.32 -6.84 3.46
CA TYR A 264 -6.94 -7.56 2.36
C TYR A 264 -6.11 -8.76 1.91
N LEU A 265 -4.80 -8.59 1.67
CA LEU A 265 -3.91 -9.67 1.26
C LEU A 265 -3.87 -10.81 2.28
N CYS A 266 -3.81 -10.46 3.59
CA CYS A 266 -3.86 -11.44 4.66
C CYS A 266 -5.19 -12.20 4.68
N SER A 267 -6.31 -11.51 4.69
CA SER A 267 -7.64 -12.13 4.75
C SER A 267 -7.92 -13.01 3.55
N GLU A 268 -7.73 -12.49 2.35
CA GLU A 268 -8.03 -13.22 1.12
C GLU A 268 -7.13 -14.45 0.94
N TYR A 269 -5.87 -14.38 1.40
CA TYR A 269 -5.00 -15.54 1.39
C TYR A 269 -5.54 -16.66 2.28
N LEU A 270 -5.95 -16.32 3.51
CA LEU A 270 -6.52 -17.27 4.46
C LEU A 270 -7.89 -17.82 4.03
N LEU A 271 -8.68 -17.00 3.34
CA LEU A 271 -9.97 -17.41 2.75
C LEU A 271 -9.81 -18.28 1.49
N GLY A 272 -8.58 -18.53 1.04
CA GLY A 272 -8.33 -19.39 -0.12
C GLY A 272 -8.51 -18.73 -1.47
N ASN A 273 -8.51 -17.39 -1.54
CA ASN A 273 -8.58 -16.68 -2.82
C ASN A 273 -7.38 -17.04 -3.70
N GLU A 274 -7.63 -17.82 -4.76
CA GLU A 274 -6.60 -18.36 -5.64
C GLU A 274 -5.70 -17.29 -6.27
N ARG A 275 -6.27 -16.12 -6.60
CA ARG A 275 -5.51 -15.01 -7.19
C ARG A 275 -4.50 -14.46 -6.19
N ILE A 276 -4.93 -14.22 -4.95
CA ILE A 276 -4.09 -13.68 -3.88
C ILE A 276 -3.07 -14.71 -3.42
N GLN A 277 -3.47 -15.97 -3.26
CA GLN A 277 -2.53 -17.05 -2.96
C GLN A 277 -1.45 -17.15 -4.03
N LYS A 278 -1.83 -17.16 -5.31
CA LYS A 278 -0.87 -17.19 -6.42
C LYS A 278 0.07 -15.98 -6.41
N LEU A 279 -0.46 -14.78 -6.15
CA LEU A 279 0.32 -13.56 -6.10
C LEU A 279 1.40 -13.64 -5.00
N ILE A 280 1.01 -13.96 -3.77
CA ILE A 280 1.93 -14.05 -2.61
C ILE A 280 2.90 -15.24 -2.76
N ASN A 281 2.45 -16.37 -3.31
CA ASN A 281 3.29 -17.53 -3.53
C ASN A 281 4.37 -17.29 -4.60
N SER A 282 4.14 -16.38 -5.55
CA SER A 282 5.05 -16.11 -6.68
C SER A 282 5.80 -14.78 -6.58
N THR A 283 5.49 -13.94 -5.61
CA THR A 283 6.04 -12.58 -5.45
C THR A 283 6.28 -12.31 -3.98
N ARG A 284 7.40 -11.68 -3.65
CA ARG A 284 7.62 -11.12 -2.32
C ARG A 284 7.22 -9.65 -2.33
N ILE A 285 6.22 -9.30 -1.52
CA ILE A 285 5.55 -8.00 -1.56
C ILE A 285 5.89 -7.22 -0.29
N HIS A 286 6.32 -5.97 -0.46
CA HIS A 286 6.67 -5.07 0.63
C HIS A 286 5.80 -3.82 0.58
N LEU A 287 5.10 -3.52 1.66
CA LEU A 287 4.25 -2.34 1.78
C LEU A 287 4.80 -1.44 2.89
N LEU A 288 5.18 -0.21 2.53
CA LEU A 288 5.55 0.87 3.44
C LEU A 288 4.44 1.93 3.41
N PRO A 289 3.45 1.87 4.30
CA PRO A 289 2.30 2.78 4.25
C PRO A 289 2.67 4.25 4.49
N SER A 290 3.66 4.54 5.32
CA SER A 290 4.10 5.92 5.56
C SER A 290 5.62 6.04 5.55
N MET A 291 6.14 6.75 4.55
CA MET A 291 7.54 7.16 4.48
C MET A 291 7.80 8.43 5.30
N ASN A 292 6.77 9.27 5.50
CA ASN A 292 6.87 10.55 6.22
C ASN A 292 5.83 10.64 7.35
N PRO A 293 5.98 9.82 8.41
CA PRO A 293 5.04 9.84 9.53
C PRO A 293 5.05 11.14 10.33
N ASP A 294 6.14 11.91 10.27
CA ASP A 294 6.27 13.19 10.96
C ASP A 294 5.46 14.27 10.24
N GLY A 295 5.59 14.35 8.90
CA GLY A 295 4.77 15.23 8.08
C GLY A 295 3.27 14.86 8.14
N TYR A 296 2.93 13.58 8.29
CA TYR A 296 1.56 13.16 8.49
C TYR A 296 0.96 13.74 9.78
N ASP A 297 1.70 13.67 10.89
CA ASP A 297 1.22 14.20 12.16
C ASP A 297 0.97 15.72 12.08
N LEU A 298 1.87 16.47 11.41
CA LEU A 298 1.67 17.91 11.16
C LEU A 298 0.41 18.18 10.32
N ALA A 299 0.16 17.38 9.29
CA ALA A 299 -1.05 17.53 8.47
C ALA A 299 -2.32 17.15 9.24
N ALA A 300 -2.24 16.15 10.12
CA ALA A 300 -3.36 15.67 10.91
C ALA A 300 -3.78 16.67 12.02
N GLU A 301 -2.89 17.55 12.49
CA GLU A 301 -3.21 18.62 13.44
C GLU A 301 -4.22 19.63 12.85
N GLU A 302 -4.19 19.86 11.53
CA GLU A 302 -5.16 20.74 10.86
C GLU A 302 -6.51 20.04 10.60
N GLY A 303 -6.52 18.72 10.62
CA GLY A 303 -7.71 17.89 10.41
C GLY A 303 -8.04 17.59 8.94
N ALA A 304 -8.83 16.55 8.76
CA ALA A 304 -9.33 16.13 7.43
C ALA A 304 -10.25 17.19 6.81
N GLY A 305 -10.13 17.38 5.50
CA GLY A 305 -10.93 18.39 4.77
C GLY A 305 -10.36 19.81 4.85
N TYR A 306 -9.39 20.09 5.70
CA TYR A 306 -8.68 21.36 5.77
C TYR A 306 -7.40 21.27 4.96
N ASN A 307 -7.50 21.48 3.66
CA ASN A 307 -6.40 21.26 2.74
C ASN A 307 -5.52 22.49 2.57
N GLY A 308 -4.61 22.73 3.49
CA GLY A 308 -3.40 23.45 3.16
C GLY A 308 -2.59 22.61 2.16
N TRP A 309 -2.31 23.13 0.96
CA TRP A 309 -1.51 22.41 -0.06
C TRP A 309 -0.10 22.04 0.39
N THR A 310 0.41 22.63 1.44
CA THR A 310 1.81 22.59 1.86
C THR A 310 2.03 22.05 3.26
N ASN A 311 1.08 22.19 4.19
CA ASN A 311 1.29 21.74 5.56
C ASN A 311 1.40 20.22 5.63
N GLY A 312 2.46 19.73 6.29
CA GLY A 312 2.79 18.31 6.36
C GLY A 312 3.30 17.66 5.06
N ARG A 313 3.42 18.42 3.96
CA ARG A 313 4.04 17.89 2.72
C ARG A 313 5.50 17.47 2.98
N GLN A 314 6.26 18.35 3.59
CA GLN A 314 7.66 18.13 3.96
C GLN A 314 7.76 17.33 5.27
N ASN A 315 8.95 16.79 5.57
CA ASN A 315 9.22 16.27 6.89
C ASN A 315 9.47 17.42 7.90
N THR A 316 9.67 17.13 9.18
CA THR A 316 9.90 18.14 10.23
C THR A 316 11.22 18.92 10.07
N GLN A 317 12.11 18.50 9.15
CA GLN A 317 13.27 19.30 8.74
C GLN A 317 12.97 20.31 7.62
N ASN A 318 11.72 20.45 7.18
CA ASN A 318 11.29 21.19 6.01
C ASN A 318 11.95 20.71 4.70
N LEU A 319 12.16 19.41 4.57
CA LEU A 319 12.66 18.77 3.35
C LEU A 319 11.52 18.06 2.63
N ASP A 320 11.31 18.39 1.36
CA ASP A 320 10.46 17.62 0.45
C ASP A 320 11.21 16.33 0.09
N LEU A 321 10.70 15.18 0.59
CA LEU A 321 11.38 13.91 0.42
C LEU A 321 11.45 13.47 -1.04
N ASN A 322 10.50 13.93 -1.89
CA ASN A 322 10.53 13.68 -3.33
C ASN A 322 11.35 14.74 -4.12
N ARG A 323 12.20 15.47 -3.44
CA ARG A 323 13.24 16.37 -4.00
C ARG A 323 14.61 16.06 -3.38
N ASN A 324 14.66 15.06 -2.50
CA ASN A 324 15.81 14.81 -1.65
C ASN A 324 16.64 13.57 -2.07
N PHE A 325 16.26 12.87 -3.15
CA PHE A 325 17.08 11.81 -3.75
C PHE A 325 18.20 12.38 -4.63
N PRO A 326 19.29 11.62 -4.87
CA PRO A 326 20.34 12.02 -5.81
C PRO A 326 19.75 12.28 -7.20
N GLU A 327 20.07 13.44 -7.79
CA GLU A 327 19.70 13.76 -9.16
C GLU A 327 20.66 13.05 -10.12
N LEU A 328 20.20 12.01 -10.79
CA LEU A 328 20.98 11.19 -11.71
C LEU A 328 20.60 11.37 -13.19
N THR A 329 19.48 12.03 -13.47
CA THR A 329 18.95 12.17 -14.84
C THR A 329 19.81 13.10 -15.69
N ALA A 330 20.34 14.18 -15.10
CA ALA A 330 21.28 15.06 -15.76
C ALA A 330 22.57 14.32 -16.14
N GLU A 331 23.10 13.50 -15.22
CA GLU A 331 24.28 12.66 -15.47
C GLU A 331 24.00 11.62 -16.55
N PHE A 332 22.83 10.99 -16.54
CA PHE A 332 22.35 10.09 -17.58
C PHE A 332 22.41 10.78 -18.97
N TYR A 333 21.82 11.95 -19.10
CA TYR A 333 21.81 12.67 -20.39
C TYR A 333 23.21 13.15 -20.80
N ARG A 334 24.03 13.59 -19.84
CA ARG A 334 25.42 14.02 -20.10
C ARG A 334 26.27 12.87 -20.63
N THR A 335 26.27 11.75 -19.95
CA THR A 335 27.06 10.57 -20.30
C THR A 335 26.60 9.95 -21.63
N ARG A 336 25.30 9.89 -21.85
CA ARG A 336 24.72 9.43 -23.12
C ARG A 336 25.17 10.29 -24.32
N ARG A 337 25.25 11.61 -24.12
CA ARG A 337 25.64 12.56 -25.16
C ARG A 337 27.12 12.43 -25.53
N ILE A 338 27.99 12.28 -24.54
CA ILE A 338 29.46 12.32 -24.73
C ILE A 338 29.97 10.96 -25.22
N TYR A 339 29.53 9.87 -24.64
CA TYR A 339 30.14 8.55 -24.85
C TYR A 339 29.27 7.56 -25.65
N GLY A 340 28.02 7.88 -25.93
CA GLY A 340 27.08 6.91 -26.51
C GLY A 340 26.91 5.65 -25.67
N ALA A 341 27.44 5.66 -24.44
CA ALA A 341 27.52 4.53 -23.52
C ALA A 341 26.15 4.14 -22.98
N ARG A 342 26.05 2.93 -22.45
CA ARG A 342 24.95 2.50 -21.59
C ARG A 342 25.07 3.21 -20.25
N VAL A 343 23.95 3.65 -19.72
CA VAL A 343 23.92 4.44 -18.49
C VAL A 343 22.86 3.83 -17.59
N ASP A 344 23.28 2.89 -16.78
CA ASP A 344 22.51 2.18 -15.79
C ASP A 344 23.37 1.99 -14.53
N HIS A 345 22.76 1.79 -13.37
CA HIS A 345 23.45 1.67 -12.08
C HIS A 345 24.41 2.83 -11.83
N LEU A 346 23.92 4.07 -12.07
CA LEU A 346 24.71 5.27 -11.85
C LEU A 346 25.07 5.41 -10.38
N PRO A 347 26.34 5.67 -10.05
CA PRO A 347 26.77 5.89 -8.68
C PRO A 347 26.14 7.19 -8.13
N ILE A 348 25.96 7.23 -6.81
CA ILE A 348 25.54 8.44 -6.11
C ILE A 348 26.72 9.41 -6.15
N PRO A 349 26.54 10.67 -6.64
CA PRO A 349 27.63 11.66 -6.66
C PRO A 349 28.16 11.96 -5.26
N GLU A 350 29.49 12.08 -5.09
CA GLU A 350 30.07 12.40 -3.77
C GLU A 350 29.51 13.70 -3.19
N SER A 351 29.30 14.71 -4.03
CA SER A 351 28.72 16.01 -3.65
C SER A 351 27.30 15.91 -3.06
N TYR A 352 26.58 14.83 -3.34
CA TYR A 352 25.25 14.61 -2.74
C TYR A 352 25.34 14.48 -1.21
N TRP A 353 26.42 13.87 -0.70
CA TRP A 353 26.62 13.63 0.73
C TRP A 353 26.95 14.90 1.54
N ASP A 354 27.33 15.98 0.85
CA ASP A 354 27.57 17.28 1.46
C ASP A 354 26.27 18.07 1.72
N GLY A 355 25.15 17.62 1.15
CA GLY A 355 23.84 18.23 1.29
C GLY A 355 23.08 17.80 2.54
N LYS A 356 21.92 18.44 2.75
CA LYS A 356 20.96 17.98 3.76
C LYS A 356 20.20 16.76 3.24
N ILE A 357 20.46 15.61 3.81
CA ILE A 357 19.80 14.36 3.46
C ILE A 357 18.90 13.95 4.62
N ALA A 358 17.59 13.80 4.34
CA ALA A 358 16.62 13.34 5.31
C ALA A 358 16.94 11.90 5.74
N PRO A 359 16.79 11.55 7.02
CA PRO A 359 16.99 10.17 7.47
C PRO A 359 16.04 9.20 6.78
N GLU A 360 14.82 9.63 6.44
CA GLU A 360 13.85 8.87 5.65
C GLU A 360 14.38 8.56 4.25
N THR A 361 14.92 9.54 3.55
CA THR A 361 15.53 9.37 2.21
C THR A 361 16.72 8.41 2.28
N LYS A 362 17.57 8.58 3.30
CA LYS A 362 18.72 7.68 3.53
C LYS A 362 18.29 6.25 3.81
N ALA A 363 17.23 6.07 4.62
CA ALA A 363 16.65 4.75 4.90
C ALA A 363 16.10 4.10 3.64
N MET A 364 15.39 4.86 2.80
CA MET A 364 14.87 4.38 1.52
C MET A 364 15.97 3.95 0.57
N MET A 365 17.03 4.74 0.38
CA MET A 365 18.15 4.38 -0.49
C MET A 365 18.84 3.08 -0.02
N LYS A 366 19.04 2.92 1.30
CA LYS A 366 19.59 1.69 1.88
C LYS A 366 18.70 0.49 1.60
N TRP A 367 17.38 0.64 1.80
CA TRP A 367 16.41 -0.40 1.55
C TRP A 367 16.38 -0.83 0.08
N MET A 368 16.39 0.13 -0.85
CA MET A 368 16.42 -0.12 -2.30
C MET A 368 17.66 -0.91 -2.75
N ARG A 369 18.80 -0.74 -2.06
CA ARG A 369 20.04 -1.45 -2.37
C ARG A 369 20.11 -2.83 -1.72
N SER A 370 19.51 -3.01 -0.56
CA SER A 370 19.57 -4.26 0.20
C SER A 370 18.65 -5.36 -0.34
N ILE A 371 17.61 -5.00 -1.08
CA ILE A 371 16.64 -5.92 -1.68
C ILE A 371 16.61 -5.71 -3.19
N PRO A 372 16.70 -6.78 -4.01
CA PRO A 372 16.70 -6.68 -5.48
C PRO A 372 15.29 -6.42 -6.02
N PHE A 373 14.71 -5.25 -5.72
CA PHE A 373 13.39 -4.86 -6.21
C PHE A 373 13.34 -4.85 -7.74
N VAL A 374 12.21 -5.32 -8.26
CA VAL A 374 11.94 -5.44 -9.70
C VAL A 374 10.93 -4.40 -10.17
N LEU A 375 9.87 -4.22 -9.39
CA LEU A 375 8.77 -3.30 -9.68
C LEU A 375 8.33 -2.61 -8.41
N ALA A 376 8.09 -1.31 -8.52
CA ALA A 376 7.65 -0.47 -7.41
C ALA A 376 6.63 0.56 -7.85
N ALA A 377 5.89 1.13 -6.89
CA ALA A 377 5.20 2.37 -7.09
C ALA A 377 5.12 3.19 -5.80
N ASN A 378 5.03 4.51 -5.97
CA ASN A 378 4.86 5.49 -4.92
C ASN A 378 3.46 6.12 -5.01
N LEU A 379 2.68 6.05 -3.93
CA LEU A 379 1.32 6.55 -3.88
C LEU A 379 1.31 7.98 -3.36
N HIS A 380 0.76 8.86 -4.17
CA HIS A 380 0.58 10.31 -3.96
C HIS A 380 -0.90 10.68 -3.99
N GLY A 381 -1.19 11.96 -3.76
CA GLY A 381 -2.53 12.52 -3.84
C GLY A 381 -2.51 13.98 -4.31
N GLY A 382 -3.63 14.42 -4.87
CA GLY A 382 -3.82 15.74 -5.45
C GLY A 382 -4.22 15.72 -6.92
N ASP A 383 -4.22 14.52 -7.54
CA ASP A 383 -4.71 14.29 -8.90
C ASP A 383 -5.14 12.81 -9.09
N LEU A 384 -5.59 12.46 -10.30
CA LEU A 384 -5.94 11.12 -10.73
C LEU A 384 -5.18 10.76 -12.01
N VAL A 385 -3.94 10.28 -11.87
CA VAL A 385 -3.07 9.96 -13.00
C VAL A 385 -1.93 9.04 -12.57
N VAL A 386 -1.39 8.25 -13.48
CA VAL A 386 -0.12 7.55 -13.29
C VAL A 386 0.99 8.32 -13.99
N SER A 387 1.93 8.86 -13.21
CA SER A 387 3.16 9.48 -13.73
C SER A 387 4.28 8.44 -13.83
N TYR A 388 5.04 8.48 -14.92
CA TYR A 388 6.17 7.59 -15.16
C TYR A 388 7.43 8.37 -15.55
N PRO A 389 8.63 7.83 -15.23
CA PRO A 389 9.91 8.51 -15.45
C PRO A 389 10.19 8.87 -16.93
N PHE A 390 11.02 9.89 -17.14
CA PHE A 390 11.72 10.67 -16.11
C PHE A 390 10.88 11.84 -15.64
N ASP A 391 11.04 12.19 -14.36
CA ASP A 391 10.47 13.38 -13.75
C ASP A 391 11.31 14.62 -14.05
N PHE A 392 12.61 14.48 -14.32
CA PHE A 392 13.49 15.56 -14.65
C PHE A 392 13.66 15.73 -16.15
N SER A 393 13.48 16.96 -16.64
CA SER A 393 13.59 17.28 -18.07
C SER A 393 15.03 17.21 -18.57
N LYS A 394 15.20 16.72 -19.78
CA LYS A 394 16.47 16.78 -20.51
C LYS A 394 16.96 18.24 -20.73
N HIS A 395 16.03 19.17 -20.77
CA HIS A 395 16.27 20.60 -20.95
C HIS A 395 15.69 21.35 -19.73
N PRO A 396 16.46 21.52 -18.64
CA PRO A 396 15.94 22.05 -17.37
C PRO A 396 15.35 23.45 -17.46
N LEU A 397 15.71 24.21 -18.50
CA LEU A 397 15.17 25.56 -18.77
C LEU A 397 13.82 25.54 -19.52
N GLU A 398 13.40 24.38 -20.03
CA GLU A 398 12.14 24.19 -20.73
C GLU A 398 11.18 23.39 -19.85
N GLU A 399 10.15 24.05 -19.35
CA GLU A 399 9.09 23.41 -18.57
C GLU A 399 8.23 22.49 -19.45
N LYS A 400 7.73 21.38 -18.84
CA LYS A 400 6.76 20.45 -19.46
C LYS A 400 7.25 19.78 -20.75
N MET A 401 8.51 19.40 -20.78
CA MET A 401 9.11 18.66 -21.89
C MET A 401 9.15 17.16 -21.63
N PHE A 402 8.69 16.38 -22.62
CA PHE A 402 8.76 14.92 -22.57
C PHE A 402 10.21 14.42 -22.41
N SER A 403 10.45 13.64 -21.37
CA SER A 403 11.77 13.11 -20.99
C SER A 403 11.75 11.57 -20.97
N PRO A 404 12.02 10.89 -22.11
CA PRO A 404 11.87 9.45 -22.23
C PRO A 404 12.98 8.67 -21.56
N THR A 405 12.61 7.58 -20.89
CA THR A 405 13.53 6.54 -20.45
C THR A 405 13.95 5.63 -21.61
N PRO A 406 15.04 4.84 -21.49
CA PRO A 406 15.34 3.74 -22.41
C PRO A 406 14.23 2.69 -22.53
N ASP A 407 13.46 2.49 -21.49
CA ASP A 407 12.36 1.51 -21.37
C ASP A 407 10.96 2.13 -21.51
N GLU A 408 10.85 3.24 -22.23
CA GLU A 408 9.61 4.00 -22.41
C GLU A 408 8.36 3.15 -22.69
N LYS A 409 8.50 2.16 -23.60
CA LYS A 409 7.38 1.26 -23.93
C LYS A 409 6.93 0.42 -22.73
N MET A 410 7.88 0.00 -21.91
CA MET A 410 7.56 -0.78 -20.70
C MET A 410 6.91 0.09 -19.64
N PHE A 411 7.42 1.29 -19.40
CA PHE A 411 6.82 2.24 -18.46
C PHE A 411 5.39 2.60 -18.84
N LYS A 412 5.11 2.87 -20.12
CA LYS A 412 3.74 3.10 -20.59
C LYS A 412 2.83 1.88 -20.37
N LEU A 413 3.34 0.66 -20.57
CA LEU A 413 2.57 -0.54 -20.31
C LEU A 413 2.26 -0.72 -18.82
N LEU A 414 3.22 -0.44 -17.95
CA LEU A 414 3.07 -0.47 -16.49
C LEU A 414 2.05 0.58 -16.02
N ALA A 415 2.22 1.83 -16.44
CA ALA A 415 1.32 2.91 -16.08
C ALA A 415 -0.13 2.64 -16.54
N LYS A 416 -0.31 2.18 -17.79
CA LYS A 416 -1.63 1.80 -18.30
C LYS A 416 -2.25 0.61 -17.59
N SER A 417 -1.47 -0.32 -17.04
CA SER A 417 -2.03 -1.45 -16.31
C SER A 417 -2.76 -1.01 -15.04
N TYR A 418 -2.30 0.06 -14.39
CA TYR A 418 -2.98 0.67 -13.26
C TYR A 418 -4.17 1.51 -13.70
N SER A 419 -3.94 2.48 -14.59
CA SER A 419 -4.97 3.45 -15.00
C SER A 419 -6.17 2.82 -15.68
N SER A 420 -5.97 1.75 -16.46
CA SER A 420 -7.05 1.03 -17.15
C SER A 420 -7.87 0.11 -16.23
N ALA A 421 -7.31 -0.30 -15.08
CA ALA A 421 -8.03 -1.06 -14.07
C ALA A 421 -8.80 -0.16 -13.10
N HIS A 422 -8.48 1.14 -13.06
CA HIS A 422 -9.17 2.13 -12.26
C HIS A 422 -10.46 2.59 -12.98
N PRO A 423 -11.63 2.59 -12.31
CA PRO A 423 -12.91 2.86 -12.97
C PRO A 423 -13.01 4.26 -13.58
N VAL A 424 -12.30 5.24 -12.99
CA VAL A 424 -12.40 6.66 -13.36
C VAL A 424 -11.17 7.17 -14.10
N MET A 425 -9.96 6.70 -13.78
CA MET A 425 -8.69 7.32 -14.19
C MET A 425 -8.49 7.44 -15.71
N SER A 426 -8.99 6.46 -16.49
CA SER A 426 -8.95 6.46 -17.95
C SER A 426 -10.29 6.79 -18.60
N ASP A 427 -11.37 6.96 -17.82
CA ASP A 427 -12.70 7.29 -18.35
C ASP A 427 -12.80 8.76 -18.72
N LYS A 428 -13.08 9.03 -20.00
CA LYS A 428 -13.18 10.38 -20.57
C LYS A 428 -14.46 11.13 -20.18
N SER A 429 -15.45 10.43 -19.66
CA SER A 429 -16.76 10.99 -19.29
C SER A 429 -16.84 11.44 -17.84
N SER A 430 -15.89 11.02 -16.99
CA SER A 430 -15.89 11.32 -15.55
C SER A 430 -15.42 12.72 -15.24
N GLU A 431 -16.02 13.37 -14.24
CA GLU A 431 -15.51 14.60 -13.64
C GLU A 431 -14.16 14.36 -12.97
N ARG A 432 -13.27 15.35 -13.01
CA ARG A 432 -11.87 15.21 -12.61
C ARG A 432 -11.36 16.39 -11.85
N CYS A 433 -10.37 16.11 -11.04
CA CYS A 433 -9.49 17.12 -10.49
C CYS A 433 -8.37 17.50 -11.48
N GLY A 434 -7.94 18.73 -11.44
CA GLY A 434 -6.69 19.22 -12.02
C GLY A 434 -6.51 18.99 -13.53
N GLY A 435 -5.78 17.95 -13.89
CA GLY A 435 -5.41 17.65 -15.26
C GLY A 435 -6.38 16.75 -16.00
N ASN A 436 -6.66 17.05 -17.27
CA ASN A 436 -7.46 16.13 -18.12
C ASN A 436 -6.59 15.01 -18.70
N PHE A 437 -6.10 14.11 -17.84
CA PHE A 437 -5.20 13.02 -18.21
C PHE A 437 -5.89 11.83 -18.88
N ALA A 438 -7.20 11.71 -18.81
CA ALA A 438 -7.92 10.62 -19.47
C ALA A 438 -7.81 10.64 -20.99
N ASN A 439 -7.64 11.81 -21.58
CA ASN A 439 -7.34 11.91 -23.01
C ASN A 439 -5.99 11.27 -23.35
N LYS A 440 -5.14 11.03 -22.35
CA LYS A 440 -3.86 10.33 -22.42
C LYS A 440 -3.93 8.94 -21.74
N ASP A 441 -5.11 8.32 -21.68
CA ASP A 441 -5.37 7.03 -21.03
C ASP A 441 -5.04 7.02 -19.52
N GLY A 442 -5.14 8.15 -18.83
CA GLY A 442 -4.84 8.30 -17.41
C GLY A 442 -3.36 8.19 -17.05
N ILE A 443 -2.45 8.43 -18.00
CA ILE A 443 -0.99 8.36 -17.79
C ILE A 443 -0.30 9.62 -18.30
N ILE A 444 0.85 9.97 -17.72
CA ILE A 444 1.69 11.09 -18.18
C ILE A 444 3.18 10.80 -17.90
N ASN A 445 4.07 11.32 -18.73
CA ASN A 445 5.48 11.40 -18.39
C ASN A 445 5.71 12.52 -17.37
N GLY A 446 6.48 12.27 -16.31
CA GLY A 446 6.66 13.21 -15.20
C GLY A 446 7.14 14.58 -15.65
N ALA A 447 8.19 14.65 -16.45
CA ALA A 447 8.74 15.92 -16.94
C ALA A 447 7.78 16.64 -17.92
N GLU A 448 6.92 15.91 -18.64
CA GLU A 448 5.88 16.52 -19.49
C GLU A 448 4.76 17.13 -18.65
N TRP A 449 4.52 16.64 -17.45
CA TRP A 449 3.58 17.23 -16.50
C TRP A 449 4.19 18.45 -15.83
N TYR A 450 5.26 18.28 -15.08
CA TYR A 450 6.14 19.34 -14.56
C TYR A 450 7.51 18.74 -14.20
N SER A 451 8.58 19.45 -14.58
CA SER A 451 9.93 18.95 -14.37
C SER A 451 10.45 19.29 -12.98
N PHE A 452 11.05 18.30 -12.31
CA PHE A 452 11.73 18.50 -11.04
C PHE A 452 12.89 17.51 -10.86
N ALA A 453 13.88 17.92 -10.04
CA ALA A 453 15.05 17.14 -9.69
C ALA A 453 14.88 16.41 -8.36
N GLY A 454 15.62 15.32 -8.16
CA GLY A 454 15.70 14.62 -6.88
C GLY A 454 14.47 13.73 -6.57
N GLY A 455 13.75 13.32 -7.61
CA GLY A 455 12.62 12.40 -7.50
C GLY A 455 13.04 10.95 -7.22
N MET A 456 12.22 10.22 -6.44
CA MET A 456 12.47 8.83 -6.08
C MET A 456 12.40 7.90 -7.29
N ALA A 457 11.45 8.11 -8.21
CA ALA A 457 11.24 7.24 -9.36
C ALA A 457 12.44 7.27 -10.33
N ASP A 458 13.00 8.45 -10.62
CA ASP A 458 14.19 8.60 -11.46
C ASP A 458 15.41 7.95 -10.82
N PHE A 459 15.64 8.21 -9.53
CA PHE A 459 16.71 7.57 -8.77
C PHE A 459 16.59 6.05 -8.77
N THR A 460 15.41 5.52 -8.48
CA THR A 460 15.14 4.07 -8.46
C THR A 460 15.52 3.41 -9.77
N TYR A 461 15.09 3.99 -10.91
CA TYR A 461 15.37 3.42 -12.23
C TYR A 461 16.84 3.54 -12.64
N LEU A 462 17.51 4.66 -12.32
CA LEU A 462 18.89 4.89 -12.74
C LEU A 462 19.95 4.24 -11.85
N HIS A 463 19.63 4.03 -10.57
CA HIS A 463 20.58 3.47 -9.59
C HIS A 463 20.38 1.99 -9.33
N THR A 464 19.19 1.42 -9.60
CA THR A 464 18.83 0.02 -9.30
C THR A 464 18.30 -0.73 -10.51
N ASN A 465 17.87 -1.99 -10.34
CA ASN A 465 17.16 -2.76 -11.36
C ASN A 465 15.66 -2.43 -11.43
N CYS A 466 15.14 -1.62 -10.51
CA CYS A 466 13.71 -1.50 -10.25
C CYS A 466 13.03 -0.50 -11.17
N PHE A 467 11.85 -0.87 -11.68
CA PHE A 467 10.95 0.03 -12.38
C PHE A 467 9.97 0.63 -11.38
N GLU A 468 9.86 1.95 -11.34
CA GLU A 468 8.97 2.66 -10.42
C GLU A 468 8.14 3.70 -11.16
N VAL A 469 6.84 3.80 -10.81
CA VAL A 469 5.92 4.82 -11.25
C VAL A 469 5.32 5.56 -10.05
N THR A 470 4.81 6.77 -10.27
CA THR A 470 4.08 7.55 -9.28
C THR A 470 2.58 7.43 -9.55
N LEU A 471 1.80 7.09 -8.53
CA LEU A 471 0.36 6.92 -8.58
C LEU A 471 -0.31 8.07 -7.83
N GLU A 472 -0.97 8.96 -8.55
CA GLU A 472 -1.84 9.98 -7.95
C GLU A 472 -3.23 9.35 -7.79
N VAL A 473 -3.61 8.99 -6.57
CA VAL A 473 -4.72 8.08 -6.29
C VAL A 473 -6.01 8.77 -5.86
N GLY A 474 -6.04 10.09 -5.81
CA GLY A 474 -7.21 10.89 -5.43
C GLY A 474 -6.97 12.37 -5.56
N CYS A 475 -8.06 13.12 -5.84
CA CYS A 475 -8.02 14.57 -6.02
C CYS A 475 -7.65 15.32 -4.75
N ASP A 476 -8.23 14.89 -3.63
CA ASP A 476 -7.99 15.50 -2.33
C ASP A 476 -6.82 14.83 -1.63
N LYS A 477 -5.91 15.64 -1.11
CA LYS A 477 -4.74 15.15 -0.42
C LYS A 477 -5.07 14.53 0.94
N PHE A 478 -5.99 15.17 1.66
CA PHE A 478 -6.45 14.74 2.97
C PHE A 478 -7.99 14.85 3.04
N PRO A 479 -8.71 13.94 2.35
CA PRO A 479 -10.17 13.95 2.36
C PRO A 479 -10.73 13.56 3.72
N THR A 480 -12.03 13.78 3.92
CA THR A 480 -12.78 13.23 5.05
C THR A 480 -12.91 11.71 4.95
N GLU A 481 -13.17 11.03 6.07
CA GLU A 481 -13.14 9.56 6.16
C GLU A 481 -14.20 8.86 5.29
N ASP A 482 -15.31 9.51 5.01
CA ASP A 482 -16.40 9.01 4.16
C ASP A 482 -15.95 8.71 2.71
N VAL A 483 -14.87 9.36 2.25
CA VAL A 483 -14.29 9.13 0.92
C VAL A 483 -13.40 7.88 0.86
N LEU A 484 -12.89 7.40 2.01
CA LEU A 484 -11.86 6.36 2.04
C LEU A 484 -12.35 5.00 1.50
N TYR A 485 -13.62 4.66 1.74
CA TYR A 485 -14.19 3.44 1.19
C TYR A 485 -14.27 3.47 -0.33
N SER A 486 -14.76 4.56 -0.92
CA SER A 486 -14.80 4.72 -2.38
C SER A 486 -13.39 4.72 -2.98
N ALA A 487 -12.43 5.40 -2.33
CA ALA A 487 -11.04 5.39 -2.75
C ALA A 487 -10.46 3.96 -2.76
N TRP A 488 -10.75 3.15 -1.73
CA TRP A 488 -10.34 1.74 -1.71
C TRP A 488 -11.00 0.93 -2.82
N LYS A 489 -12.31 1.06 -3.01
CA LYS A 489 -13.07 0.35 -4.05
C LYS A 489 -12.51 0.62 -5.44
N ASP A 490 -12.18 1.88 -5.73
CA ASP A 490 -11.69 2.31 -7.03
C ASP A 490 -10.24 1.89 -7.28
N ASN A 491 -9.39 1.91 -6.27
CA ASN A 491 -7.97 1.63 -6.41
C ASN A 491 -7.58 0.15 -6.19
N LYS A 492 -8.40 -0.64 -5.47
CA LYS A 492 -8.06 -2.03 -5.11
C LYS A 492 -7.64 -2.88 -6.30
N GLU A 493 -8.46 -2.90 -7.37
CA GLU A 493 -8.17 -3.71 -8.56
C GLU A 493 -6.94 -3.21 -9.31
N SER A 494 -6.73 -1.90 -9.36
CA SER A 494 -5.56 -1.27 -9.96
C SER A 494 -4.27 -1.65 -9.23
N LEU A 495 -4.28 -1.63 -7.89
CA LEU A 495 -3.16 -2.05 -7.05
C LEU A 495 -2.78 -3.52 -7.32
N LEU A 496 -3.76 -4.42 -7.36
CA LEU A 496 -3.53 -5.84 -7.63
C LEU A 496 -3.01 -6.07 -9.06
N THR A 497 -3.65 -5.45 -10.05
CA THR A 497 -3.27 -5.58 -11.47
C THR A 497 -1.84 -5.07 -11.72
N TYR A 498 -1.47 -3.94 -11.10
CA TYR A 498 -0.11 -3.41 -11.22
C TYR A 498 0.93 -4.34 -10.56
N MET A 499 0.66 -4.90 -9.39
CA MET A 499 1.55 -5.89 -8.76
C MET A 499 1.79 -7.12 -9.66
N GLU A 500 0.75 -7.61 -10.33
CA GLU A 500 0.85 -8.76 -11.24
C GLU A 500 1.75 -8.48 -12.45
N MET A 501 1.96 -7.21 -12.81
CA MET A 501 2.87 -6.82 -13.89
C MET A 501 4.33 -7.17 -13.64
N ILE A 502 4.72 -7.47 -12.41
CA ILE A 502 6.08 -7.90 -12.07
C ILE A 502 6.49 -9.19 -12.79
N HIS A 503 5.50 -9.97 -13.23
CA HIS A 503 5.71 -11.20 -14.00
C HIS A 503 5.78 -10.98 -15.51
N ARG A 504 5.77 -9.73 -15.98
CA ARG A 504 5.96 -9.38 -17.40
C ARG A 504 7.44 -9.37 -17.77
N GLY A 505 7.82 -10.10 -18.80
CA GLY A 505 9.20 -10.16 -19.27
C GLY A 505 9.87 -11.49 -18.97
N ILE A 506 11.12 -11.43 -18.54
CA ILE A 506 11.95 -12.62 -18.29
C ILE A 506 12.56 -12.62 -16.89
N LYS A 507 12.87 -13.82 -16.44
CA LYS A 507 13.71 -14.09 -15.27
C LYS A 507 14.64 -15.26 -15.53
N GLY A 508 15.73 -15.36 -14.82
CA GLY A 508 16.66 -16.46 -14.99
C GLY A 508 17.82 -16.41 -14.02
N ILE A 509 18.75 -17.34 -14.17
CA ILE A 509 19.99 -17.40 -13.43
C ILE A 509 21.14 -17.25 -14.41
N VAL A 510 22.16 -16.48 -14.03
CA VAL A 510 23.45 -16.42 -14.69
C VAL A 510 24.46 -17.16 -13.84
N LYS A 511 25.08 -18.19 -14.38
CA LYS A 511 26.04 -19.05 -13.70
C LYS A 511 27.25 -19.36 -14.59
N ASP A 512 28.35 -19.84 -14.00
CA ASP A 512 29.50 -20.31 -14.76
C ASP A 512 29.35 -21.79 -15.17
N GLU A 513 30.36 -22.33 -15.86
CA GLU A 513 30.40 -23.73 -16.29
C GLU A 513 30.48 -24.74 -15.14
N TYR A 514 30.72 -24.30 -13.92
CA TYR A 514 30.77 -25.11 -12.69
C TYR A 514 29.53 -24.96 -11.83
N ASP A 515 28.46 -24.37 -12.37
CA ASP A 515 27.20 -24.08 -11.71
C ASP A 515 27.28 -23.01 -10.59
N ASN A 516 28.40 -22.29 -10.46
CA ASN A 516 28.49 -21.19 -9.49
C ASN A 516 27.67 -19.98 -9.99
N PRO A 517 26.82 -19.39 -9.14
CA PRO A 517 26.08 -18.18 -9.50
C PRO A 517 27.06 -17.01 -9.73
N ILE A 518 26.76 -16.18 -10.71
CA ILE A 518 27.55 -14.98 -11.00
C ILE A 518 26.78 -13.75 -10.55
N HIS A 519 27.23 -13.17 -9.44
CA HIS A 519 26.73 -11.89 -8.91
C HIS A 519 27.13 -10.72 -9.82
N LYS A 520 26.28 -9.70 -9.91
CA LYS A 520 26.50 -8.49 -10.75
C LYS A 520 26.78 -8.78 -12.22
N ALA A 521 26.38 -9.94 -12.75
CA ALA A 521 26.40 -10.16 -14.19
C ALA A 521 25.36 -9.26 -14.87
N ARG A 522 25.77 -8.56 -15.93
CA ARG A 522 24.88 -7.66 -16.68
C ARG A 522 24.00 -8.44 -17.65
N VAL A 523 22.71 -8.19 -17.61
CA VAL A 523 21.72 -8.73 -18.57
C VAL A 523 21.19 -7.58 -19.41
N SER A 524 21.56 -7.61 -20.69
CA SER A 524 21.33 -6.51 -21.63
C SER A 524 20.32 -6.89 -22.70
N ILE A 525 19.50 -5.95 -23.13
CA ILE A 525 18.56 -6.09 -24.23
C ILE A 525 19.03 -5.28 -25.42
N ARG A 526 19.14 -5.91 -26.61
CA ARG A 526 19.55 -5.19 -27.81
C ARG A 526 18.55 -4.10 -28.18
N GLY A 527 19.04 -2.87 -28.31
CA GLY A 527 18.23 -1.69 -28.64
C GLY A 527 17.71 -0.92 -27.41
N ILE A 528 17.82 -1.51 -26.19
CA ILE A 528 17.50 -0.82 -24.95
C ILE A 528 18.81 -0.56 -24.20
N ARG A 529 19.08 0.71 -23.88
CA ARG A 529 20.34 1.13 -23.25
C ARG A 529 20.19 1.24 -21.73
N HIS A 530 19.59 0.24 -21.13
CA HIS A 530 19.45 0.09 -19.68
C HIS A 530 19.54 -1.42 -19.38
N ASP A 531 20.54 -1.80 -18.63
CA ASP A 531 20.78 -3.20 -18.25
C ASP A 531 20.27 -3.46 -16.83
N VAL A 532 19.99 -4.69 -16.51
CA VAL A 532 19.82 -5.14 -15.13
C VAL A 532 21.02 -6.00 -14.74
N ILE A 533 21.30 -6.08 -13.45
CA ILE A 533 22.36 -6.93 -12.91
C ILE A 533 21.77 -8.07 -12.08
N THR A 534 22.48 -9.18 -12.01
CA THR A 534 22.07 -10.32 -11.19
C THR A 534 22.25 -10.05 -9.71
N ALA A 535 21.35 -10.57 -8.88
CA ALA A 535 21.43 -10.61 -7.43
C ALA A 535 22.55 -11.58 -6.94
N ALA A 536 22.70 -11.74 -5.64
CA ALA A 536 23.77 -12.54 -5.04
C ALA A 536 23.76 -14.01 -5.51
N ASP A 537 22.57 -14.58 -5.70
CA ASP A 537 22.36 -15.96 -6.16
C ASP A 537 22.38 -16.12 -7.68
N GLY A 538 22.84 -15.07 -8.39
CA GLY A 538 22.93 -15.06 -9.85
C GLY A 538 21.61 -14.91 -10.57
N ASP A 539 20.52 -14.75 -9.85
CA ASP A 539 19.20 -14.58 -10.42
C ASP A 539 18.93 -13.13 -10.83
N TYR A 540 18.02 -12.96 -11.78
CA TYR A 540 17.66 -11.67 -12.34
C TYR A 540 16.23 -11.64 -12.86
N TRP A 541 15.67 -10.43 -12.92
CA TRP A 541 14.38 -10.13 -13.57
C TRP A 541 14.57 -8.96 -14.52
N ARG A 542 13.96 -9.07 -15.69
CA ARG A 542 13.96 -7.99 -16.68
C ARG A 542 12.55 -7.82 -17.25
N LEU A 543 11.90 -6.74 -16.85
CA LEU A 543 10.59 -6.39 -17.41
C LEU A 543 10.73 -5.99 -18.87
N LEU A 544 9.86 -6.56 -19.73
CA LEU A 544 9.91 -6.36 -21.18
C LEU A 544 8.50 -6.36 -21.77
N PRO A 545 8.25 -5.49 -22.76
CA PRO A 545 7.02 -5.56 -23.53
C PRO A 545 6.97 -6.83 -24.40
N PRO A 546 5.78 -7.23 -24.89
CA PRO A 546 5.65 -8.31 -25.85
C PRO A 546 6.49 -8.06 -27.11
N GLY A 547 6.96 -9.14 -27.75
CA GLY A 547 7.74 -9.07 -28.97
C GLY A 547 9.00 -9.91 -28.94
N THR A 548 9.82 -9.79 -29.98
CA THR A 548 11.09 -10.50 -30.11
C THR A 548 12.23 -9.65 -29.59
N HIS A 549 13.02 -10.22 -28.68
CA HIS A 549 14.16 -9.57 -28.06
C HIS A 549 15.43 -10.40 -28.22
N ILE A 550 16.57 -9.74 -28.33
CA ILE A 550 17.89 -10.35 -28.20
C ILE A 550 18.42 -9.97 -26.83
N VAL A 551 18.56 -10.97 -25.97
CA VAL A 551 19.04 -10.84 -24.60
C VAL A 551 20.48 -11.33 -24.55
N SER A 552 21.34 -10.63 -23.85
CA SER A 552 22.71 -11.07 -23.61
C SER A 552 23.11 -10.96 -22.16
N ALA A 553 23.85 -11.95 -21.67
CA ALA A 553 24.49 -11.90 -20.37
C ALA A 553 26.01 -11.72 -20.51
N HIS A 554 26.60 -10.93 -19.63
CA HIS A 554 28.04 -10.65 -19.61
C HIS A 554 28.52 -10.38 -18.19
N ALA A 555 29.66 -10.88 -17.84
CA ALA A 555 30.37 -10.59 -16.59
C ALA A 555 31.87 -10.41 -16.85
N ILE A 556 32.57 -9.69 -15.99
CA ILE A 556 34.02 -9.50 -16.09
C ILE A 556 34.71 -10.85 -16.02
N GLY A 557 35.65 -11.12 -16.93
CA GLY A 557 36.36 -12.42 -17.01
C GLY A 557 35.58 -13.55 -17.69
N TYR A 558 34.38 -13.27 -18.24
CA TYR A 558 33.55 -14.25 -18.92
C TYR A 558 33.21 -13.86 -20.35
N LYS A 559 33.00 -14.86 -21.22
CA LYS A 559 32.50 -14.64 -22.60
C LYS A 559 31.04 -14.25 -22.55
N LYS A 560 30.69 -13.21 -23.32
CA LYS A 560 29.31 -12.77 -23.51
C LYS A 560 28.49 -13.86 -24.23
N VAL A 561 27.30 -14.18 -23.70
CA VAL A 561 26.35 -15.12 -24.28
C VAL A 561 25.09 -14.38 -24.70
N MET A 562 24.53 -14.71 -25.88
CA MET A 562 23.32 -14.08 -26.40
C MET A 562 22.25 -15.12 -26.70
N LYS A 563 20.98 -14.78 -26.46
CA LYS A 563 19.79 -15.58 -26.79
C LYS A 563 18.73 -14.72 -27.47
N LYS A 564 18.07 -15.25 -28.49
CA LYS A 564 16.87 -14.64 -29.10
C LYS A 564 15.65 -15.25 -28.42
N ILE A 565 14.73 -14.42 -27.97
CA ILE A 565 13.50 -14.83 -27.31
C ILE A 565 12.30 -14.10 -27.92
N THR A 566 11.11 -14.71 -27.83
CA THR A 566 9.84 -14.07 -28.21
C THR A 566 8.87 -14.16 -27.07
N LEU A 567 8.36 -13.00 -26.64
CA LEU A 567 7.39 -12.86 -25.55
C LEU A 567 5.99 -12.67 -26.13
N PRO A 568 5.00 -13.46 -25.70
CA PRO A 568 3.62 -13.32 -26.16
C PRO A 568 2.96 -12.05 -25.61
N ALA A 569 1.87 -11.61 -26.26
CA ALA A 569 1.11 -10.44 -25.83
C ALA A 569 0.49 -10.61 -24.42
N LYS A 570 -0.01 -11.81 -24.12
CA LYS A 570 -0.58 -12.15 -22.81
C LYS A 570 0.38 -13.07 -22.05
N MET A 571 0.92 -12.57 -20.94
CA MET A 571 1.81 -13.33 -20.04
C MET A 571 1.23 -13.30 -18.62
N ARG A 572 1.14 -14.47 -18.00
CA ARG A 572 0.78 -14.65 -16.59
C ARG A 572 1.97 -15.07 -15.72
N LYS A 573 3.09 -15.41 -16.34
CA LYS A 573 4.36 -15.81 -15.70
C LYS A 573 5.50 -15.29 -16.55
N SER A 574 6.61 -14.90 -15.91
CA SER A 574 7.84 -14.51 -16.59
C SER A 574 8.43 -15.68 -17.40
N GLY A 575 8.97 -15.37 -18.58
CA GLY A 575 9.73 -16.33 -19.36
C GLY A 575 11.04 -16.72 -18.67
N ARG A 576 11.40 -17.99 -18.65
CA ARG A 576 12.67 -18.46 -18.06
C ARG A 576 13.80 -18.37 -19.09
N VAL A 577 14.88 -17.65 -18.77
CA VAL A 577 16.06 -17.50 -19.63
C VAL A 577 17.32 -17.54 -18.78
N ASP A 578 17.93 -18.71 -18.67
CA ASP A 578 19.18 -18.90 -17.93
C ASP A 578 20.40 -18.70 -18.83
N PHE A 579 21.54 -18.32 -18.28
CA PHE A 579 22.79 -18.17 -18.99
C PHE A 579 23.91 -18.95 -18.27
N VAL A 580 24.70 -19.68 -19.04
CA VAL A 580 25.97 -20.25 -18.58
C VAL A 580 27.08 -19.48 -19.27
N LEU A 581 27.94 -18.83 -18.48
CA LEU A 581 29.06 -18.05 -18.98
C LEU A 581 30.36 -18.84 -18.81
N HIS A 582 31.19 -18.84 -19.85
CA HIS A 582 32.47 -19.51 -19.84
C HIS A 582 33.59 -18.53 -19.53
N ARG A 583 34.48 -18.87 -18.62
CA ARG A 583 35.64 -18.05 -18.29
C ARG A 583 36.54 -17.83 -19.51
N VAL A 584 37.07 -16.63 -19.62
CA VAL A 584 38.08 -16.30 -20.62
C VAL A 584 39.44 -16.45 -19.94
N ASN A 585 40.31 -17.33 -20.48
CA ASN A 585 41.71 -17.40 -20.08
C ASN A 585 42.43 -16.13 -20.56
N ILE A 586 42.31 -15.04 -19.84
CA ILE A 586 43.11 -13.83 -20.05
C ILE A 586 44.35 -14.01 -19.20
N PRO A 587 45.58 -14.01 -19.77
CA PRO A 587 46.77 -13.95 -18.95
C PRO A 587 46.70 -12.68 -18.08
N PRO A 588 47.13 -12.71 -16.82
CA PRO A 588 47.07 -11.57 -15.92
C PRO A 588 47.82 -10.37 -16.55
N ARG A 589 47.12 -9.51 -17.24
CA ARG A 589 47.60 -8.16 -17.52
C ARG A 589 47.67 -7.44 -16.17
N ARG A 590 48.80 -6.88 -15.81
CA ARG A 590 48.88 -5.89 -14.73
C ARG A 590 47.92 -4.77 -15.09
N PHE A 591 46.79 -4.75 -14.42
CA PHE A 591 45.82 -3.66 -14.54
C PHE A 591 46.25 -2.57 -13.54
N ASP A 592 46.92 -1.55 -14.03
CA ASP A 592 47.07 -0.28 -13.30
C ASP A 592 45.79 0.57 -13.32
N ASN A 593 44.69 0.05 -13.91
CA ASN A 593 43.37 0.71 -13.95
C ASN A 593 42.32 -0.29 -13.46
N VAL A 594 42.03 -0.28 -12.16
CA VAL A 594 40.81 -0.86 -11.59
C VAL A 594 39.64 -0.13 -12.22
N PRO A 595 38.60 -0.82 -12.76
CA PRO A 595 37.42 -0.14 -13.27
C PRO A 595 36.84 0.73 -12.17
N LEU A 596 36.46 1.95 -12.52
CA LEU A 596 35.82 2.90 -11.59
C LEU A 596 34.65 2.27 -10.79
N ASP A 597 33.94 1.30 -11.38
CA ASP A 597 32.84 0.56 -10.79
C ASP A 597 33.23 -0.23 -9.51
N GLU A 598 34.46 -0.77 -9.43
CA GLU A 598 34.92 -1.51 -8.24
C GLU A 598 35.42 -0.58 -7.12
N ILE A 599 35.83 0.64 -7.45
CA ILE A 599 36.33 1.62 -6.47
C ILE A 599 35.16 2.23 -5.71
N PHE A 600 34.04 2.48 -6.37
CA PHE A 600 32.85 3.07 -5.76
C PHE A 600 32.08 2.11 -4.86
N ASP A 601 32.09 0.79 -5.14
CA ASP A 601 31.44 -0.21 -4.28
C ASP A 601 32.15 -0.37 -2.92
N ARG A 602 33.42 -0.02 -2.78
CA ARG A 602 34.18 -0.20 -1.53
C ARG A 602 33.92 0.84 -0.45
N PHE A 603 33.32 1.95 -0.76
CA PHE A 603 33.20 3.10 0.15
C PHE A 603 31.78 3.67 0.29
N ASP A 604 30.77 2.95 -0.18
CA ASP A 604 29.40 3.43 -0.04
C ASP A 604 28.92 3.29 1.41
N PRO A 605 28.53 4.41 2.06
CA PRO A 605 27.99 4.39 3.43
C PRO A 605 26.73 3.55 3.60
N LEU A 606 26.16 3.04 2.51
CA LEU A 606 24.96 2.21 2.50
C LEU A 606 25.26 0.69 2.57
N ASP A 607 26.51 0.24 2.39
CA ASP A 607 26.85 -1.18 2.21
C ASP A 607 26.65 -2.09 3.45
N ASN A 608 26.52 -1.54 4.65
CA ASN A 608 26.39 -2.32 5.89
C ASN A 608 24.97 -2.39 6.44
N PHE A 609 23.97 -2.22 5.60
CA PHE A 609 22.57 -2.27 6.04
C PHE A 609 21.93 -3.62 5.74
N ASP A 610 21.52 -4.34 6.79
CA ASP A 610 20.65 -5.52 6.70
C ASP A 610 19.28 -5.17 7.28
N PRO A 611 18.22 -5.05 6.45
CA PRO A 611 16.89 -4.71 6.92
C PRO A 611 16.26 -5.80 7.79
N HIS A 612 16.82 -7.03 7.76
CA HIS A 612 16.32 -8.18 8.51
C HIS A 612 17.05 -8.41 9.85
N ARG A 613 18.19 -7.78 10.06
CA ARG A 613 18.80 -7.66 11.38
C ARG A 613 18.05 -6.61 12.17
N GLY A 614 16.93 -7.00 12.77
CA GLY A 614 16.25 -6.19 13.76
C GLY A 614 17.26 -5.73 14.80
N GLN A 615 17.35 -4.42 15.05
CA GLN A 615 17.95 -3.94 16.27
C GLN A 615 17.19 -4.59 17.41
N THR A 616 17.85 -5.51 18.13
CA THR A 616 17.41 -5.94 19.44
C THR A 616 17.28 -4.67 20.27
N VAL A 617 16.07 -4.36 20.66
CA VAL A 617 15.79 -3.33 21.65
C VAL A 617 16.50 -3.82 22.92
N HIS A 618 17.63 -3.24 23.27
CA HIS A 618 18.19 -3.37 24.60
C HIS A 618 17.24 -2.59 25.51
N GLU A 619 16.50 -3.30 26.35
CA GLU A 619 15.91 -2.72 27.54
C GLU A 619 17.05 -2.12 28.37
N PRO A 620 16.89 -0.89 28.90
CA PRO A 620 17.88 -0.33 29.80
C PRO A 620 17.85 -1.14 31.10
N THR A 621 18.89 -1.91 31.34
CA THR A 621 19.18 -2.42 32.69
C THR A 621 19.69 -1.23 33.51
N GLU A 622 18.92 -0.86 34.52
CA GLU A 622 19.41 -0.03 35.63
C GLU A 622 20.50 -0.83 36.35
N ASP A 623 21.76 -0.50 36.08
CA ASP A 623 22.82 -0.62 37.07
C ASP A 623 24.03 0.16 36.55
N GLY A 624 24.42 1.15 37.36
CA GLY A 624 25.49 2.07 37.07
C GLY A 624 26.87 1.44 37.21
N GLU A 625 27.68 1.62 36.20
CA GLU A 625 29.12 1.86 36.31
C GLU A 625 29.57 2.47 34.98
N GLU A 626 30.12 3.68 35.03
CA GLU A 626 30.74 4.35 33.88
C GLU A 626 32.04 3.58 33.52
N PRO A 627 32.18 3.12 32.27
CA PRO A 627 33.50 2.76 31.77
C PRO A 627 34.19 3.98 31.17
N SER A 628 35.43 4.19 31.57
CA SER A 628 36.37 5.18 31.03
C SER A 628 36.37 5.26 29.51
N VAL A 629 36.12 6.49 29.00
CA VAL A 629 36.12 6.81 27.58
C VAL A 629 37.55 6.80 27.06
N ASP A 630 38.00 5.66 26.52
CA ASP A 630 39.04 5.65 25.51
C ASP A 630 38.40 6.19 24.22
N ARG A 631 38.77 7.44 23.86
CA ARG A 631 38.36 8.05 22.60
C ARG A 631 39.06 7.31 21.46
N GLU A 632 38.45 6.26 20.96
CA GLU A 632 38.77 5.74 19.64
C GLU A 632 38.59 6.82 18.59
N LYS A 633 39.68 7.13 17.87
CA LYS A 633 39.69 8.11 16.80
C LYS A 633 38.68 7.69 15.76
N PRO A 634 37.76 8.58 15.28
CA PRO A 634 36.76 8.23 14.30
C PRO A 634 37.41 7.62 13.06
N TRP A 635 36.79 6.61 12.45
CA TRP A 635 37.29 5.85 11.29
C TRP A 635 37.76 6.75 10.11
N TRP A 636 37.21 7.96 9.97
CA TRP A 636 37.63 8.95 8.98
C TRP A 636 39.01 9.57 9.27
N TRP A 637 39.56 9.45 10.50
CA TRP A 637 40.89 9.96 10.84
C TRP A 637 42.00 9.21 10.13
N SER A 638 41.82 7.92 9.82
CA SER A 638 42.77 7.15 9.02
C SER A 638 42.82 7.59 7.56
N TYR A 639 41.75 8.18 7.06
CA TYR A 639 41.64 8.69 5.69
C TYR A 639 42.51 9.93 5.46
N PHE A 640 42.57 10.84 6.43
CA PHE A 640 43.43 12.01 6.36
C PHE A 640 44.92 11.67 6.50
N SER A 641 45.27 10.62 7.19
CA SER A 641 46.68 10.17 7.30
C SER A 641 47.22 9.53 6.02
N ILE A 642 46.36 9.05 5.12
CA ILE A 642 46.73 8.49 3.81
C ILE A 642 46.86 9.63 2.78
N LEU A 643 46.05 10.68 2.86
CA LEU A 643 46.11 11.87 1.99
C LEU A 643 47.37 12.73 2.23
N ASP A 644 47.93 12.70 3.45
CA ASP A 644 49.13 13.45 3.81
C ASP A 644 50.41 12.82 3.20
N ARG A 645 50.37 11.55 2.76
CA ARG A 645 51.49 10.84 2.10
C ARG A 645 51.52 11.01 0.57
N ASN A 646 50.43 11.43 -0.05
CA ASN A 646 50.31 11.54 -1.53
C ASN A 646 49.67 12.87 -1.96
N ARG A 647 50.20 14.02 -1.48
CA ARG A 647 49.75 15.32 -1.99
C ARG A 647 50.26 15.53 -3.41
N PRO A 648 49.37 15.69 -4.42
CA PRO A 648 49.75 16.07 -5.75
C PRO A 648 50.33 17.51 -5.72
N MET A 649 51.49 17.72 -6.34
CA MET A 649 52.21 19.00 -6.36
C MET A 649 51.48 20.22 -6.95
N TRP A 650 50.29 20.03 -7.54
CA TRP A 650 49.47 21.12 -8.08
C TRP A 650 48.65 21.88 -7.03
N LEU A 651 48.52 21.35 -5.82
CA LEU A 651 47.75 21.95 -4.71
C LEU A 651 48.53 23.02 -3.93
N LEU A 652 49.81 23.20 -4.25
CA LEU A 652 50.73 24.15 -3.56
C LEU A 652 51.06 25.42 -4.35
N LYS A 653 50.35 25.70 -5.44
CA LYS A 653 50.50 26.97 -6.15
C LYS A 653 49.20 27.73 -6.11
N ASN A 654 48.97 28.46 -5.02
CA ASN A 654 48.28 29.76 -4.99
C ASN A 654 48.24 30.23 -3.52
N HIS A 655 49.30 30.88 -3.14
CA HIS A 655 49.35 32.05 -2.30
C HIS A 655 50.26 33.07 -2.96
#